data_057475ac8c7162779fce02ea833c2794
#
_entry.id   057475ac8c7162779fce02ea833c2794
#
_cell.length_a   1.000
_cell.length_b   1.000
_cell.length_c   1.000
_cell.angle_alpha   90.00
_cell.angle_beta   90.00
_cell.angle_gamma   90.00
#
_symmetry.space_group_name_H-M   'P 1'
#
loop_
_entity.id
_entity.type
_entity.pdbx_description
1 polymer ?
#
loop_
_entity_poly.entity_id
_entity_poly.type
_entity_poly.pdbx_seq_one_letter_code
_entity_poly.pdbx_strand_id
1 'polypeptide(L)'
;MKREFSLEKTRNIGIMAHIDAGKTTTTERILYYTGKIHKIGETHDGGAQMDWMEQEQERGITITSAATTAQWDNHRINIIDTPGHVDFTVEVERSLRVLDGAVTVLDAQSGVEPQTETVWRQATTYGVPRIVFINKMDKMGANFLYSVGTLHDRLEANAHPIQLPMGAEDEFHGIIDLVEMNATFYGNDLGTEVTEGEIPEEYQAQAEEYREKLIEGIADVNEEIMEKYFSGEEITTDELKAAIRKATIAVEFYPVMCGTAFKHKGVRKMLDAAVAYLPAPTDVPAIQGIRPDSDEEVVRHSSDDEPFSALAFKVMTDPFVGKLTFFRVYSGILQSGSYVQNSSKGKRERVGRILQMHANSREEIAEVFAGDIAAAVGLKDTSTGDTLCDEKDLVILESMEFPEPVISLSVEPKSKADQDKMGQALAKLQEEDPTFRAHTDQETGQTIISGMGELHLDILVDRMRREFKVDANVGAPQVSYRETFRSSAQVEGKFVRQSGGRGQFGHVWIEFTPNEEGKGFEFENAIVGGVVPREYIPAVEAGLRDALDNGVLAGYPLIDVKAKLYDGSYHDVDSNEMAFKIAASMALKNAVSKCNPVLLEPVMKVEVVMPEEYLGDVMGNITSRRGRVEGMEARGNAQVVRAMVPLSEMFGYATTLRSSTQGRGTFSMVFDHYEEVPKSISDDIIKKNKGE
;
A
#
# COMPACT_ATOMS: atom_id res chain seq x y z
N MET A 1 13.50 17.77 27.06
CA MET A 1 14.87 17.16 26.97
C MET A 1 15.54 17.60 25.67
N LYS A 2 16.87 17.52 25.59
CA LYS A 2 17.57 17.82 24.33
C LYS A 2 17.48 16.59 23.42
N ARG A 3 17.16 16.77 22.14
CA ARG A 3 17.19 15.73 21.12
C ARG A 3 18.50 14.93 21.18
N GLU A 4 18.43 13.61 21.06
CA GLU A 4 19.62 12.74 20.99
C GLU A 4 20.30 12.87 19.63
N PHE A 5 19.52 12.85 18.55
CA PHE A 5 19.98 13.03 17.17
C PHE A 5 19.32 14.25 16.55
N SER A 6 20.06 15.04 15.77
CA SER A 6 19.48 16.14 15.00
C SER A 6 18.56 15.61 13.88
N LEU A 7 17.66 16.46 13.37
CA LEU A 7 16.80 16.11 12.24
C LEU A 7 17.61 15.67 11.01
N GLU A 8 18.71 16.34 10.72
CA GLU A 8 19.62 16.02 9.59
C GLU A 8 20.24 14.61 9.71
N LYS A 9 20.37 14.11 10.94
CA LYS A 9 20.89 12.77 11.25
C LYS A 9 19.81 11.73 11.49
N THR A 10 18.59 12.00 11.09
CA THR A 10 17.47 11.07 11.17
C THR A 10 17.13 10.56 9.76
N ARG A 11 16.82 9.28 9.64
CA ARG A 11 16.33 8.64 8.41
C ARG A 11 15.09 7.82 8.73
N ASN A 12 14.01 8.07 7.99
CA ASN A 12 12.79 7.28 8.06
C ASN A 12 12.68 6.49 6.78
N ILE A 13 13.03 5.21 6.83
CA ILE A 13 13.15 4.37 5.65
C ILE A 13 12.22 3.16 5.70
N GLY A 14 11.72 2.78 4.53
CA GLY A 14 11.00 1.53 4.32
C GLY A 14 11.84 0.50 3.60
N ILE A 15 11.58 -0.76 3.86
CA ILE A 15 12.15 -1.87 3.10
C ILE A 15 11.02 -2.45 2.24
N MET A 16 11.18 -2.36 0.92
CA MET A 16 10.22 -2.82 -0.08
C MET A 16 10.81 -3.97 -0.88
N ALA A 17 10.04 -4.99 -1.12
CA ALA A 17 10.50 -6.13 -1.92
C ALA A 17 9.33 -6.96 -2.44
N HIS A 18 9.56 -7.68 -3.53
CA HIS A 18 8.72 -8.81 -3.91
C HIS A 18 8.82 -9.96 -2.88
N ILE A 19 7.82 -10.86 -2.86
CA ILE A 19 7.85 -12.08 -2.06
C ILE A 19 9.15 -12.84 -2.34
N ASP A 20 9.77 -13.36 -1.31
CA ASP A 20 11.02 -14.12 -1.39
C ASP A 20 12.24 -13.38 -1.95
N ALA A 21 12.19 -12.07 -2.22
CA ALA A 21 13.40 -11.32 -2.60
C ALA A 21 14.42 -11.16 -1.45
N GLY A 22 14.07 -11.56 -0.23
CA GLY A 22 14.92 -11.54 0.94
C GLY A 22 14.77 -10.28 1.80
N LYS A 23 13.59 -9.68 1.79
CA LYS A 23 13.25 -8.50 2.59
C LYS A 23 13.52 -8.72 4.08
N THR A 24 12.86 -9.69 4.69
CA THR A 24 12.98 -10.00 6.12
C THR A 24 14.43 -10.35 6.49
N THR A 25 15.11 -11.14 5.67
CA THR A 25 16.54 -11.44 5.87
C THR A 25 17.38 -10.16 5.87
N THR A 26 17.12 -9.24 4.95
CA THR A 26 17.84 -7.94 4.87
C THR A 26 17.58 -7.11 6.13
N THR A 27 16.34 -7.02 6.58
CA THR A 27 15.95 -6.28 7.79
C THR A 27 16.60 -6.88 9.03
N GLU A 28 16.58 -8.21 9.18
CA GLU A 28 17.25 -8.92 10.28
C GLU A 28 18.78 -8.65 10.30
N ARG A 29 19.43 -8.59 9.15
CA ARG A 29 20.87 -8.25 9.07
C ARG A 29 21.14 -6.79 9.44
N ILE A 30 20.25 -5.87 9.06
CA ILE A 30 20.32 -4.46 9.50
C ILE A 30 20.26 -4.40 11.05
N LEU A 31 19.29 -5.07 11.67
CA LEU A 31 19.15 -5.11 13.12
C LEU A 31 20.36 -5.72 13.82
N TYR A 32 20.95 -6.75 13.23
CA TYR A 32 22.16 -7.37 13.74
C TYR A 32 23.35 -6.40 13.71
N TYR A 33 23.63 -5.78 12.56
CA TYR A 33 24.76 -4.85 12.44
C TYR A 33 24.60 -3.57 13.25
N THR A 34 23.38 -3.15 13.52
CA THR A 34 23.09 -2.01 14.39
C THR A 34 23.03 -2.36 15.87
N GLY A 35 23.34 -3.62 16.23
CA GLY A 35 23.41 -4.10 17.62
C GLY A 35 22.07 -4.21 18.34
N LYS A 36 20.96 -4.21 17.60
CA LYS A 36 19.60 -4.34 18.17
C LYS A 36 19.24 -5.79 18.48
N ILE A 37 19.83 -6.74 17.79
CA ILE A 37 19.72 -8.17 18.07
C ILE A 37 21.10 -8.79 18.20
N HIS A 38 21.24 -9.77 19.09
CA HIS A 38 22.50 -10.47 19.37
C HIS A 38 22.60 -11.81 18.66
N LYS A 39 21.48 -12.36 18.21
CA LYS A 39 21.38 -13.62 17.49
C LYS A 39 20.50 -13.41 16.27
N ILE A 40 20.99 -13.84 15.13
CA ILE A 40 20.28 -13.75 13.87
C ILE A 40 19.15 -14.78 13.86
N GLY A 41 17.90 -14.32 13.60
CA GLY A 41 16.78 -15.17 13.28
C GLY A 41 16.76 -15.48 11.78
N GLU A 42 16.51 -16.75 11.44
CA GLU A 42 16.26 -17.14 10.04
C GLU A 42 14.75 -17.25 9.80
N THR A 43 14.30 -16.75 8.66
CA THR A 43 12.87 -16.77 8.27
C THR A 43 12.33 -18.19 8.16
N HIS A 44 13.14 -19.11 7.62
CA HIS A 44 12.75 -20.51 7.45
C HIS A 44 12.60 -21.27 8.76
N ASP A 45 13.26 -20.80 9.82
CA ASP A 45 13.20 -21.40 11.18
C ASP A 45 12.18 -20.70 12.08
N GLY A 46 11.43 -19.72 11.56
CA GLY A 46 10.46 -18.92 12.33
C GLY A 46 11.10 -18.04 13.42
N GLY A 47 12.39 -17.74 13.30
CA GLY A 47 13.17 -16.98 14.27
C GLY A 47 13.31 -15.49 14.00
N ALA A 48 12.70 -14.98 12.96
CA ALA A 48 12.79 -13.56 12.58
C ALA A 48 12.10 -12.67 13.62
N GLN A 49 12.80 -11.60 14.03
CA GLN A 49 12.33 -10.72 15.11
C GLN A 49 11.27 -9.71 14.67
N MET A 50 11.27 -9.35 13.37
CA MET A 50 10.29 -8.42 12.81
C MET A 50 8.99 -9.10 12.44
N ASP A 51 8.98 -10.38 12.10
CA ASP A 51 7.80 -11.19 11.87
C ASP A 51 7.28 -11.73 13.22
N TRP A 52 6.54 -10.92 13.94
CA TRP A 52 6.13 -11.21 15.33
C TRP A 52 4.86 -12.04 15.44
N MET A 53 4.05 -12.12 14.38
CA MET A 53 2.84 -12.93 14.35
C MET A 53 3.19 -14.41 14.09
N GLU A 54 2.54 -15.32 14.79
CA GLU A 54 2.70 -16.77 14.54
C GLU A 54 2.44 -17.12 13.06
N GLN A 55 1.48 -16.46 12.43
CA GLN A 55 1.15 -16.66 11.03
C GLN A 55 2.26 -16.19 10.07
N GLU A 56 2.95 -15.11 10.40
CA GLU A 56 4.12 -14.64 9.63
C GLU A 56 5.24 -15.67 9.70
N GLN A 57 5.51 -16.18 10.88
CA GLN A 57 6.54 -17.19 11.14
C GLN A 57 6.20 -18.53 10.47
N GLU A 58 4.95 -19.00 10.58
CA GLU A 58 4.50 -20.25 9.97
C GLU A 58 4.51 -20.21 8.43
N ARG A 59 4.15 -19.06 7.85
CA ARG A 59 4.03 -18.88 6.40
C ARG A 59 5.31 -18.37 5.75
N GLY A 60 6.25 -17.84 6.55
CA GLY A 60 7.48 -17.22 6.07
C GLY A 60 7.28 -15.92 5.30
N ILE A 61 6.19 -15.20 5.54
CA ILE A 61 5.84 -13.94 4.87
C ILE A 61 5.52 -12.85 5.89
N THR A 62 5.91 -11.62 5.61
CA THR A 62 5.48 -10.46 6.39
C THR A 62 4.05 -10.09 6.02
N ILE A 63 3.16 -10.03 6.99
CA ILE A 63 1.74 -9.71 6.83
C ILE A 63 1.48 -8.27 7.23
N THR A 64 2.02 -7.85 8.38
CA THR A 64 1.84 -6.50 8.91
C THR A 64 3.15 -5.73 8.92
N SER A 65 3.09 -4.43 8.63
CA SER A 65 4.28 -3.59 8.75
C SER A 65 4.73 -3.50 10.21
N ALA A 66 6.03 -3.63 10.44
CA ALA A 66 6.64 -3.48 11.75
C ALA A 66 7.59 -2.27 11.74
N ALA A 67 7.58 -1.48 12.80
CA ALA A 67 8.46 -0.33 12.94
C ALA A 67 9.51 -0.59 14.00
N THR A 68 10.76 -0.24 13.69
CA THR A 68 11.88 -0.35 14.63
C THR A 68 12.85 0.81 14.46
N THR A 69 13.61 1.09 15.51
CA THR A 69 14.63 2.14 15.49
C THR A 69 16.01 1.52 15.65
N ALA A 70 16.93 1.92 14.79
CA ALA A 70 18.32 1.50 14.77
C ALA A 70 19.26 2.72 14.73
N GLN A 71 20.56 2.50 14.93
CA GLN A 71 21.60 3.53 14.84
C GLN A 71 22.73 3.01 13.96
N TRP A 72 23.17 3.84 13.01
CA TRP A 72 24.28 3.55 12.12
C TRP A 72 25.04 4.83 11.81
N ASP A 73 26.35 4.79 11.86
CA ASP A 73 27.24 5.93 11.56
C ASP A 73 26.74 7.26 12.15
N ASN A 74 26.48 7.27 13.46
CA ASN A 74 25.97 8.44 14.21
C ASN A 74 24.66 9.03 13.64
N HIS A 75 23.84 8.18 12.96
CA HIS A 75 22.49 8.50 12.49
C HIS A 75 21.48 7.60 13.18
N ARG A 76 20.29 8.16 13.38
CA ARG A 76 19.10 7.41 13.79
C ARG A 76 18.36 6.95 12.55
N ILE A 77 18.08 5.68 12.46
CA ILE A 77 17.33 5.08 11.35
C ILE A 77 16.07 4.47 11.92
N ASN A 78 14.93 5.03 11.56
CA ASN A 78 13.62 4.42 11.80
C ASN A 78 13.30 3.58 10.56
N ILE A 79 13.05 2.30 10.77
CA ILE A 79 12.81 1.32 9.71
C ILE A 79 11.37 0.85 9.81
N ILE A 80 10.64 0.91 8.71
CA ILE A 80 9.34 0.27 8.57
C ILE A 80 9.52 -0.90 7.60
N ASP A 81 9.36 -2.11 8.11
CA ASP A 81 9.34 -3.33 7.31
C ASP A 81 7.94 -3.51 6.73
N THR A 82 7.80 -3.52 5.40
CA THR A 82 6.51 -3.55 4.72
C THR A 82 6.21 -4.96 4.19
N PRO A 83 4.92 -5.38 4.14
CA PRO A 83 4.57 -6.65 3.52
C PRO A 83 5.02 -6.72 2.05
N GLY A 84 5.36 -7.94 1.61
CA GLY A 84 5.73 -8.19 0.21
C GLY A 84 4.58 -8.82 -0.61
N HIS A 85 3.44 -9.14 0.00
CA HIS A 85 2.34 -9.81 -0.68
C HIS A 85 1.28 -8.81 -1.18
N VAL A 86 0.72 -9.08 -2.36
CA VAL A 86 -0.26 -8.19 -3.04
C VAL A 86 -1.54 -7.94 -2.24
N ASP A 87 -2.00 -8.91 -1.48
CA ASP A 87 -3.18 -8.75 -0.64
C ASP A 87 -2.99 -7.70 0.46
N PHE A 88 -1.73 -7.29 0.73
CA PHE A 88 -1.34 -6.31 1.73
C PHE A 88 -0.74 -5.04 1.14
N THR A 89 -1.01 -4.73 -0.13
CA THR A 89 -0.51 -3.50 -0.80
C THR A 89 -0.89 -2.24 -0.04
N VAL A 90 -2.02 -2.25 0.65
CA VAL A 90 -2.48 -1.14 1.49
C VAL A 90 -1.58 -0.89 2.70
N GLU A 91 -1.05 -1.95 3.32
CA GLU A 91 -0.04 -1.80 4.37
C GLU A 91 1.24 -1.14 3.84
N VAL A 92 1.63 -1.48 2.61
CA VAL A 92 2.75 -0.84 1.92
C VAL A 92 2.46 0.64 1.67
N GLU A 93 1.29 0.96 1.16
CA GLU A 93 0.86 2.33 0.86
C GLU A 93 0.82 3.23 2.10
N ARG A 94 0.26 2.73 3.20
CA ARG A 94 0.29 3.42 4.50
C ARG A 94 1.71 3.72 4.96
N SER A 95 2.60 2.75 4.80
CA SER A 95 4.00 2.90 5.18
C SER A 95 4.70 3.93 4.30
N LEU A 96 4.52 3.85 2.97
CA LEU A 96 5.09 4.80 2.02
C LEU A 96 4.70 6.26 2.31
N ARG A 97 3.47 6.47 2.80
CA ARG A 97 2.97 7.81 3.12
C ARG A 97 3.75 8.52 4.22
N VAL A 98 4.34 7.77 5.12
CA VAL A 98 5.08 8.30 6.29
C VAL A 98 6.58 8.15 6.20
N LEU A 99 7.10 7.57 5.11
CA LEU A 99 8.52 7.40 4.87
C LEU A 99 9.12 8.60 4.15
N ASP A 100 10.38 8.88 4.44
CA ASP A 100 11.19 9.86 3.71
C ASP A 100 11.98 9.22 2.58
N GLY A 101 12.29 7.94 2.69
CA GLY A 101 13.00 7.17 1.68
C GLY A 101 12.74 5.68 1.82
N ALA A 102 13.19 4.91 0.84
CA ALA A 102 13.02 3.47 0.86
C ALA A 102 14.21 2.73 0.24
N VAL A 103 14.38 1.48 0.67
CA VAL A 103 15.28 0.50 0.07
C VAL A 103 14.43 -0.52 -0.68
N THR A 104 14.59 -0.60 -1.99
CA THR A 104 13.95 -1.60 -2.82
C THR A 104 14.88 -2.80 -2.96
N VAL A 105 14.46 -3.95 -2.46
CA VAL A 105 15.23 -5.20 -2.53
C VAL A 105 14.75 -6.04 -3.70
N LEU A 106 15.65 -6.38 -4.61
CA LEU A 106 15.37 -7.25 -5.76
C LEU A 106 16.13 -8.57 -5.62
N ASP A 107 15.57 -9.65 -6.14
CA ASP A 107 16.25 -10.91 -6.32
C ASP A 107 17.15 -10.82 -7.57
N ALA A 108 18.44 -11.12 -7.44
CA ALA A 108 19.43 -11.03 -8.53
C ALA A 108 19.10 -11.95 -9.72
N GLN A 109 18.30 -12.99 -9.53
CA GLN A 109 17.84 -13.88 -10.59
C GLN A 109 16.66 -13.32 -11.36
N SER A 110 15.70 -12.71 -10.65
CA SER A 110 14.40 -12.29 -11.20
C SER A 110 14.37 -10.82 -11.63
N GLY A 111 15.12 -9.96 -10.98
CA GLY A 111 15.03 -8.51 -11.18
C GLY A 111 13.69 -7.94 -10.73
N VAL A 112 13.13 -7.03 -11.50
CA VAL A 112 11.82 -6.42 -11.24
C VAL A 112 10.71 -7.42 -11.51
N GLU A 113 9.82 -7.58 -10.55
CA GLU A 113 8.64 -8.47 -10.58
C GLU A 113 7.35 -7.64 -10.41
N PRO A 114 6.16 -8.16 -10.72
CA PRO A 114 4.93 -7.36 -10.76
C PRO A 114 4.59 -6.61 -9.47
N GLN A 115 4.89 -7.23 -8.32
CA GLN A 115 4.69 -6.56 -7.03
C GLN A 115 5.66 -5.39 -6.86
N THR A 116 6.91 -5.57 -7.35
CA THR A 116 7.89 -4.48 -7.39
C THR A 116 7.37 -3.32 -8.23
N GLU A 117 6.79 -3.58 -9.40
CA GLU A 117 6.20 -2.54 -10.27
C GLU A 117 5.10 -1.76 -9.55
N THR A 118 4.21 -2.48 -8.84
CA THR A 118 3.10 -1.86 -8.11
C THR A 118 3.60 -0.96 -6.98
N VAL A 119 4.49 -1.49 -6.13
CA VAL A 119 5.04 -0.74 -4.99
C VAL A 119 5.91 0.43 -5.47
N TRP A 120 6.66 0.22 -6.56
CA TRP A 120 7.47 1.28 -7.18
C TRP A 120 6.62 2.44 -7.68
N ARG A 121 5.50 2.14 -8.34
CA ARG A 121 4.55 3.16 -8.81
C ARG A 121 3.93 3.93 -7.66
N GLN A 122 3.50 3.22 -6.60
CA GLN A 122 3.00 3.86 -5.37
C GLN A 122 4.06 4.77 -4.75
N ALA A 123 5.31 4.30 -4.62
CA ALA A 123 6.40 5.12 -4.10
C ALA A 123 6.68 6.36 -4.97
N THR A 124 6.51 6.27 -6.30
CA THR A 124 6.62 7.40 -7.21
C THR A 124 5.48 8.39 -7.00
N THR A 125 4.25 7.91 -6.84
CA THR A 125 3.07 8.75 -6.55
C THR A 125 3.25 9.58 -5.27
N TYR A 126 3.84 8.98 -4.23
CA TYR A 126 4.13 9.68 -2.97
C TYR A 126 5.48 10.43 -2.97
N GLY A 127 6.20 10.43 -4.09
CA GLY A 127 7.48 11.13 -4.20
C GLY A 127 8.57 10.60 -3.27
N VAL A 128 8.56 9.29 -2.97
CA VAL A 128 9.51 8.65 -2.03
C VAL A 128 10.83 8.34 -2.73
N PRO A 129 11.96 8.96 -2.33
CA PRO A 129 13.29 8.61 -2.81
C PRO A 129 13.66 7.16 -2.51
N ARG A 130 14.36 6.51 -3.44
CA ARG A 130 14.69 5.07 -3.33
C ARG A 130 16.12 4.80 -3.70
N ILE A 131 16.71 3.84 -2.98
CA ILE A 131 17.93 3.13 -3.37
C ILE A 131 17.55 1.67 -3.65
N VAL A 132 18.28 1.01 -4.52
CA VAL A 132 18.00 -0.37 -4.93
C VAL A 132 19.11 -1.29 -4.45
N PHE A 133 18.73 -2.38 -3.79
CA PHE A 133 19.63 -3.42 -3.33
C PHE A 133 19.32 -4.74 -4.05
N ILE A 134 20.18 -5.15 -4.98
CA ILE A 134 20.08 -6.43 -5.69
C ILE A 134 20.68 -7.50 -4.79
N ASN A 135 19.79 -8.27 -4.18
CA ASN A 135 20.08 -9.29 -3.16
C ASN A 135 20.24 -10.67 -3.79
N LYS A 136 20.73 -11.61 -3.02
CA LYS A 136 20.91 -13.02 -3.41
C LYS A 136 21.90 -13.20 -4.57
N MET A 137 22.96 -12.41 -4.59
CA MET A 137 24.04 -12.59 -5.57
C MET A 137 24.74 -13.96 -5.49
N ASP A 138 24.55 -14.70 -4.40
CA ASP A 138 25.01 -16.06 -4.17
C ASP A 138 24.09 -17.16 -4.72
N LYS A 139 22.92 -16.80 -5.24
CA LYS A 139 21.94 -17.75 -5.78
C LYS A 139 22.30 -18.18 -7.21
N MET A 140 22.08 -19.44 -7.54
CA MET A 140 22.24 -19.93 -8.90
C MET A 140 21.39 -19.12 -9.89
N GLY A 141 21.98 -18.68 -10.99
CA GLY A 141 21.32 -17.81 -11.97
C GLY A 141 21.31 -16.32 -11.60
N ALA A 142 22.01 -15.91 -10.54
CA ALA A 142 22.14 -14.51 -10.19
C ALA A 142 22.84 -13.71 -11.29
N ASN A 143 22.22 -12.62 -11.74
CA ASN A 143 22.75 -11.73 -12.77
C ASN A 143 22.44 -10.27 -12.43
N PHE A 144 23.44 -9.58 -11.92
CA PHE A 144 23.32 -8.19 -11.49
C PHE A 144 22.92 -7.25 -12.64
N LEU A 145 23.61 -7.32 -13.77
CA LEU A 145 23.35 -6.42 -14.89
C LEU A 145 22.01 -6.67 -15.56
N TYR A 146 21.55 -7.91 -15.62
CA TYR A 146 20.19 -8.22 -16.02
C TYR A 146 19.16 -7.54 -15.10
N SER A 147 19.34 -7.67 -13.79
CA SER A 147 18.44 -7.06 -12.81
C SER A 147 18.41 -5.53 -12.91
N VAL A 148 19.57 -4.89 -13.18
CA VAL A 148 19.65 -3.45 -13.49
C VAL A 148 18.86 -3.13 -14.77
N GLY A 149 19.02 -3.93 -15.82
CA GLY A 149 18.27 -3.77 -17.08
C GLY A 149 16.76 -3.80 -16.87
N THR A 150 16.25 -4.65 -15.97
CA THR A 150 14.80 -4.71 -15.67
C THR A 150 14.26 -3.42 -15.01
N LEU A 151 15.09 -2.65 -14.30
CA LEU A 151 14.73 -1.35 -13.76
C LEU A 151 14.47 -0.33 -14.90
N HIS A 152 15.29 -0.38 -15.94
CA HIS A 152 15.13 0.47 -17.12
C HIS A 152 13.90 0.04 -17.95
N ASP A 153 13.82 -1.26 -18.28
CA ASP A 153 12.85 -1.79 -19.24
C ASP A 153 11.42 -1.81 -18.69
N ARG A 154 11.25 -2.04 -17.39
CA ARG A 154 9.93 -2.22 -16.76
C ARG A 154 9.46 -1.02 -15.97
N LEU A 155 10.39 -0.23 -15.41
CA LEU A 155 10.06 0.88 -14.54
C LEU A 155 10.41 2.23 -15.17
N GLU A 156 11.09 2.23 -16.34
CA GLU A 156 11.61 3.44 -16.99
C GLU A 156 12.46 4.28 -16.02
N ALA A 157 13.11 3.60 -15.08
CA ALA A 157 13.83 4.24 -14.00
C ALA A 157 15.25 4.65 -14.42
N ASN A 158 15.68 5.89 -14.12
CA ASN A 158 17.05 6.33 -14.25
C ASN A 158 17.90 5.73 -13.11
N ALA A 159 18.12 4.41 -13.20
CA ALA A 159 18.78 3.59 -12.19
C ALA A 159 20.18 3.18 -12.67
N HIS A 160 21.21 3.54 -11.91
CA HIS A 160 22.60 3.22 -12.26
C HIS A 160 23.33 2.56 -11.11
N PRO A 161 24.17 1.57 -11.40
CA PRO A 161 25.05 0.96 -10.40
C PRO A 161 25.97 2.00 -9.75
N ILE A 162 26.00 2.03 -8.43
CA ILE A 162 27.06 2.66 -7.65
C ILE A 162 28.05 1.61 -7.15
N GLN A 163 27.73 0.35 -7.35
CA GLN A 163 28.54 -0.80 -7.02
C GLN A 163 28.46 -1.83 -8.14
N LEU A 164 29.52 -2.63 -8.28
CA LEU A 164 29.54 -3.83 -9.13
C LEU A 164 29.93 -5.05 -8.30
N PRO A 165 29.33 -6.22 -8.54
CA PRO A 165 29.75 -7.45 -7.89
C PRO A 165 31.05 -7.98 -8.50
N MET A 166 31.91 -8.56 -7.67
CA MET A 166 33.01 -9.41 -8.08
C MET A 166 32.60 -10.87 -7.99
N GLY A 167 32.35 -11.48 -9.14
CA GLY A 167 31.77 -12.81 -9.25
C GLY A 167 30.24 -12.82 -9.07
N ALA A 168 29.66 -13.99 -9.23
CA ALA A 168 28.23 -14.28 -9.00
C ALA A 168 28.10 -15.73 -8.51
N GLU A 169 26.94 -16.08 -7.96
CA GLU A 169 26.68 -17.40 -7.40
C GLU A 169 27.70 -17.75 -6.30
N ASP A 170 28.27 -18.95 -6.35
CA ASP A 170 29.29 -19.40 -5.36
C ASP A 170 30.60 -18.62 -5.47
N GLU A 171 30.86 -17.96 -6.59
CA GLU A 171 32.06 -17.14 -6.81
C GLU A 171 31.88 -15.68 -6.36
N PHE A 172 30.73 -15.29 -5.83
CA PHE A 172 30.53 -13.94 -5.31
C PHE A 172 31.35 -13.70 -4.05
N HIS A 173 32.47 -12.96 -4.20
CA HIS A 173 33.44 -12.75 -3.14
C HIS A 173 33.75 -11.29 -2.80
N GLY A 174 33.20 -10.34 -3.55
CA GLY A 174 33.46 -8.94 -3.29
C GLY A 174 32.57 -7.95 -4.02
N ILE A 175 32.78 -6.69 -3.71
CA ILE A 175 31.99 -5.56 -4.24
C ILE A 175 32.95 -4.44 -4.63
N ILE A 176 32.80 -3.90 -5.83
CA ILE A 176 33.49 -2.71 -6.31
C ILE A 176 32.63 -1.50 -6.02
N ASP A 177 33.17 -0.49 -5.40
CA ASP A 177 32.57 0.82 -5.21
C ASP A 177 32.92 1.74 -6.37
N LEU A 178 31.96 2.14 -7.17
CA LEU A 178 32.14 2.99 -8.35
C LEU A 178 32.27 4.48 -8.00
N VAL A 179 31.88 4.87 -6.80
CA VAL A 179 32.00 6.25 -6.32
C VAL A 179 33.38 6.50 -5.73
N GLU A 180 33.86 5.60 -4.88
CA GLU A 180 35.20 5.67 -4.27
C GLU A 180 36.28 5.06 -5.14
N MET A 181 35.93 4.24 -6.13
CA MET A 181 36.89 3.47 -6.98
C MET A 181 37.80 2.58 -6.18
N ASN A 182 37.24 1.82 -5.26
CA ASN A 182 37.92 0.79 -4.48
C ASN A 182 37.11 -0.51 -4.46
N ALA A 183 37.64 -1.53 -3.82
CA ALA A 183 37.00 -2.83 -3.72
C ALA A 183 36.93 -3.32 -2.27
N THR A 184 35.86 -4.01 -1.95
CA THR A 184 35.62 -4.69 -0.68
C THR A 184 35.62 -6.19 -0.92
N PHE A 185 36.49 -6.92 -0.22
CA PHE A 185 36.64 -8.38 -0.31
C PHE A 185 36.04 -9.06 0.93
N TYR A 186 35.36 -10.17 0.72
CA TYR A 186 34.82 -11.02 1.78
C TYR A 186 35.61 -12.34 1.83
N GLY A 187 36.38 -12.55 2.90
CA GLY A 187 37.26 -13.70 3.08
C GLY A 187 36.55 -15.00 3.46
N ASN A 188 35.26 -14.89 3.86
CA ASN A 188 34.43 -16.05 4.23
C ASN A 188 32.96 -15.87 3.84
N ASP A 189 32.22 -16.98 3.86
CA ASP A 189 30.77 -16.98 3.55
C ASP A 189 29.89 -16.36 4.63
N LEU A 190 30.43 -16.06 5.80
CA LEU A 190 29.73 -15.38 6.88
C LEU A 190 29.87 -13.86 6.83
N GLY A 191 30.61 -13.31 5.84
CA GLY A 191 30.83 -11.87 5.70
C GLY A 191 31.49 -11.19 6.91
N THR A 192 32.17 -11.98 7.76
CA THR A 192 32.84 -11.47 8.99
C THR A 192 34.27 -11.01 8.72
N GLU A 193 34.91 -11.58 7.72
CA GLU A 193 36.25 -11.21 7.28
C GLU A 193 36.12 -10.26 6.09
N VAL A 194 36.25 -8.96 6.36
CA VAL A 194 36.14 -7.91 5.36
C VAL A 194 37.42 -7.14 5.24
N THR A 195 37.95 -7.03 4.01
CA THR A 195 39.14 -6.22 3.69
C THR A 195 38.80 -5.26 2.57
N GLU A 196 39.37 -4.05 2.64
CA GLU A 196 39.27 -3.07 1.57
C GLU A 196 40.59 -2.97 0.83
N GLY A 197 40.55 -2.75 -0.49
CA GLY A 197 41.72 -2.69 -1.33
C GLY A 197 41.43 -2.06 -2.68
N GLU A 198 42.44 -2.13 -3.55
CA GLU A 198 42.32 -1.67 -4.93
C GLU A 198 41.46 -2.61 -5.76
N ILE A 199 40.83 -2.07 -6.82
CA ILE A 199 40.08 -2.87 -7.78
C ILE A 199 41.04 -3.82 -8.52
N PRO A 200 40.76 -5.14 -8.57
CA PRO A 200 41.60 -6.07 -9.32
C PRO A 200 41.68 -5.72 -10.81
N GLU A 201 42.83 -5.95 -11.44
CA GLU A 201 43.09 -5.58 -12.83
C GLU A 201 42.02 -6.13 -13.80
N GLU A 202 41.51 -7.34 -13.53
CA GLU A 202 40.47 -7.98 -14.35
C GLU A 202 39.14 -7.24 -14.34
N TYR A 203 38.83 -6.45 -13.30
CA TYR A 203 37.60 -5.68 -13.17
C TYR A 203 37.79 -4.18 -13.47
N GLN A 204 39.02 -3.72 -13.65
CA GLN A 204 39.34 -2.29 -13.78
C GLN A 204 38.60 -1.65 -14.96
N ALA A 205 38.67 -2.28 -16.15
CA ALA A 205 37.98 -1.75 -17.33
C ALA A 205 36.46 -1.67 -17.18
N GLN A 206 35.84 -2.67 -16.54
CA GLN A 206 34.43 -2.67 -16.28
C GLN A 206 34.06 -1.60 -15.25
N ALA A 207 34.84 -1.40 -14.21
CA ALA A 207 34.62 -0.37 -13.20
C ALA A 207 34.69 1.02 -13.81
N GLU A 208 35.65 1.29 -14.68
CA GLU A 208 35.79 2.56 -15.40
C GLU A 208 34.60 2.81 -16.33
N GLU A 209 34.16 1.82 -17.10
CA GLU A 209 32.98 1.91 -17.98
C GLU A 209 31.71 2.24 -17.18
N TYR A 210 31.48 1.53 -16.07
CA TYR A 210 30.24 1.75 -15.28
C TYR A 210 30.33 3.01 -14.43
N ARG A 211 31.50 3.47 -14.01
CA ARG A 211 31.67 4.80 -13.44
C ARG A 211 31.32 5.90 -14.44
N GLU A 212 31.72 5.77 -15.69
CA GLU A 212 31.36 6.72 -16.75
C GLU A 212 29.83 6.75 -16.95
N LYS A 213 29.19 5.59 -17.06
CA LYS A 213 27.72 5.48 -17.15
C LYS A 213 27.01 6.07 -15.92
N LEU A 214 27.57 5.92 -14.74
CA LEU A 214 27.06 6.55 -13.51
C LEU A 214 27.12 8.07 -13.61
N ILE A 215 28.25 8.62 -14.05
CA ILE A 215 28.42 10.07 -14.24
C ILE A 215 27.47 10.59 -15.31
N GLU A 216 27.31 9.89 -16.44
CA GLU A 216 26.35 10.25 -17.49
C GLU A 216 24.93 10.28 -16.94
N GLY A 217 24.48 9.26 -16.20
CA GLY A 217 23.14 9.21 -15.61
C GLY A 217 22.89 10.33 -14.59
N ILE A 218 23.92 10.80 -13.90
CA ILE A 218 23.83 11.97 -13.01
C ILE A 218 23.87 13.28 -13.81
N ALA A 219 24.68 13.35 -14.86
CA ALA A 219 24.77 14.53 -15.72
C ALA A 219 23.41 14.85 -16.39
N ASP A 220 22.62 13.86 -16.73
CA ASP A 220 21.29 14.03 -17.30
C ASP A 220 20.32 14.83 -16.40
N VAL A 221 20.55 14.80 -15.08
CA VAL A 221 19.69 15.42 -14.06
C VAL A 221 20.40 16.46 -13.18
N ASN A 222 21.67 16.75 -13.44
CA ASN A 222 22.48 17.69 -12.67
C ASN A 222 23.36 18.56 -13.58
N GLU A 223 23.01 19.84 -13.70
CA GLU A 223 23.69 20.79 -14.57
C GLU A 223 25.19 20.98 -14.24
N GLU A 224 25.58 21.00 -12.96
CA GLU A 224 26.99 21.18 -12.56
C GLU A 224 27.86 20.00 -12.98
N ILE A 225 27.33 18.79 -12.82
CA ILE A 225 28.04 17.56 -13.26
C ILE A 225 28.05 17.51 -14.81
N MET A 226 26.97 17.88 -15.45
CA MET A 226 26.88 17.94 -16.92
C MET A 226 27.92 18.89 -17.52
N GLU A 227 28.07 20.11 -16.97
CA GLU A 227 29.06 21.08 -17.41
C GLU A 227 30.51 20.54 -17.28
N LYS A 228 30.85 19.95 -16.13
CA LYS A 228 32.15 19.33 -15.88
C LYS A 228 32.40 18.14 -16.81
N TYR A 229 31.42 17.29 -17.00
CA TYR A 229 31.52 16.12 -17.88
C TYR A 229 31.83 16.54 -19.34
N PHE A 230 31.12 17.53 -19.89
CA PHE A 230 31.36 18.01 -21.25
C PHE A 230 32.61 18.84 -21.39
N SER A 231 33.06 19.55 -20.34
CA SER A 231 34.33 20.30 -20.38
C SER A 231 35.57 19.41 -20.17
N GLY A 232 35.38 18.16 -19.76
CA GLY A 232 36.46 17.23 -19.41
C GLY A 232 37.17 17.58 -18.10
N GLU A 233 36.51 18.34 -17.23
CA GLU A 233 36.99 18.64 -15.88
C GLU A 233 36.84 17.43 -14.95
N GLU A 234 37.74 17.31 -14.00
CA GLU A 234 37.67 16.24 -13.00
C GLU A 234 36.49 16.44 -12.06
N ILE A 235 35.69 15.39 -11.90
CA ILE A 235 34.59 15.32 -10.93
C ILE A 235 35.12 14.61 -9.69
N THR A 236 35.17 15.32 -8.57
CA THR A 236 35.67 14.75 -7.31
C THR A 236 34.63 13.78 -6.71
N THR A 237 35.08 12.88 -5.85
CA THR A 237 34.22 11.93 -5.14
C THR A 237 33.14 12.64 -4.31
N ASP A 238 33.49 13.75 -3.64
CA ASP A 238 32.54 14.51 -2.82
C ASP A 238 31.47 15.19 -3.68
N GLU A 239 31.85 15.75 -4.83
CA GLU A 239 30.89 16.33 -5.79
C GLU A 239 29.95 15.27 -6.36
N LEU A 240 30.48 14.10 -6.69
CA LEU A 240 29.69 12.98 -7.19
C LEU A 240 28.69 12.48 -6.12
N LYS A 241 29.13 12.31 -4.88
CA LYS A 241 28.27 11.94 -3.76
C LYS A 241 27.14 12.97 -3.53
N ALA A 242 27.48 14.26 -3.52
CA ALA A 242 26.51 15.32 -3.36
C ALA A 242 25.49 15.34 -4.51
N ALA A 243 25.93 15.13 -5.74
CA ALA A 243 25.06 15.06 -6.91
C ALA A 243 24.14 13.83 -6.89
N ILE A 244 24.66 12.65 -6.54
CA ILE A 244 23.86 11.43 -6.36
C ILE A 244 22.79 11.65 -5.29
N ARG A 245 23.15 12.21 -4.13
CA ARG A 245 22.20 12.50 -3.07
C ARG A 245 21.10 13.45 -3.55
N LYS A 246 21.46 14.57 -4.17
CA LYS A 246 20.51 15.56 -4.67
C LYS A 246 19.51 14.96 -5.68
N ALA A 247 20.02 14.20 -6.65
CA ALA A 247 19.19 13.56 -7.66
C ALA A 247 18.30 12.44 -7.08
N THR A 248 18.81 11.68 -6.11
CA THR A 248 18.04 10.63 -5.41
C THR A 248 16.90 11.25 -4.61
N ILE A 249 17.15 12.32 -3.87
CA ILE A 249 16.13 13.04 -3.08
C ILE A 249 15.05 13.66 -4.00
N ALA A 250 15.45 14.14 -5.18
CA ALA A 250 14.53 14.66 -6.20
C ALA A 250 13.71 13.57 -6.91
N VAL A 251 13.96 12.29 -6.64
CA VAL A 251 13.31 11.12 -7.29
C VAL A 251 13.59 11.07 -8.80
N GLU A 252 14.75 11.57 -9.21
CA GLU A 252 15.19 11.63 -10.61
C GLU A 252 16.30 10.59 -10.91
N PHE A 253 16.87 9.99 -9.87
CA PHE A 253 17.95 9.03 -9.95
C PHE A 253 17.83 7.96 -8.86
N TYR A 254 18.23 6.72 -9.18
CA TYR A 254 18.13 5.58 -8.26
C TYR A 254 19.46 4.83 -8.18
N PRO A 255 20.24 4.98 -7.09
CA PRO A 255 21.47 4.24 -6.89
C PRO A 255 21.21 2.74 -6.74
N VAL A 256 21.96 1.92 -7.47
CA VAL A 256 21.81 0.45 -7.44
C VAL A 256 23.05 -0.18 -6.81
N MET A 257 22.81 -1.06 -5.86
CA MET A 257 23.82 -1.80 -5.10
C MET A 257 23.61 -3.30 -5.23
N CYS A 258 24.59 -4.08 -4.82
CA CYS A 258 24.55 -5.53 -4.84
C CYS A 258 24.97 -6.16 -3.51
N GLY A 259 24.52 -7.40 -3.29
CA GLY A 259 24.94 -8.17 -2.13
C GLY A 259 24.18 -9.48 -1.95
N THR A 260 24.42 -10.10 -0.82
CA THR A 260 23.63 -11.22 -0.32
C THR A 260 23.44 -11.07 1.19
N ALA A 261 22.21 -10.77 1.58
CA ALA A 261 21.86 -10.61 3.00
C ALA A 261 22.07 -11.92 3.77
N PHE A 262 21.76 -13.06 3.15
CA PHE A 262 21.94 -14.37 3.76
C PHE A 262 23.41 -14.65 4.15
N LYS A 263 24.36 -14.36 3.26
CA LYS A 263 25.82 -14.50 3.50
C LYS A 263 26.47 -13.23 4.08
N HIS A 264 25.68 -12.28 4.58
CA HIS A 264 26.16 -11.03 5.22
C HIS A 264 27.01 -10.11 4.35
N LYS A 265 26.99 -10.27 3.02
CA LYS A 265 27.81 -9.48 2.09
C LYS A 265 27.01 -8.31 1.53
N GLY A 266 27.51 -7.09 1.64
CA GLY A 266 26.92 -5.87 1.07
C GLY A 266 25.95 -5.09 1.95
N VAL A 267 25.39 -5.65 3.01
CA VAL A 267 24.38 -4.99 3.86
C VAL A 267 24.94 -3.74 4.57
N ARG A 268 26.18 -3.78 5.04
CA ARG A 268 26.83 -2.60 5.65
C ARG A 268 26.97 -1.46 4.64
N LYS A 269 27.42 -1.76 3.42
CA LYS A 269 27.52 -0.78 2.33
C LYS A 269 26.16 -0.21 1.92
N MET A 270 25.09 -1.02 2.01
CA MET A 270 23.72 -0.55 1.81
C MET A 270 23.30 0.44 2.92
N LEU A 271 23.64 0.18 4.18
CA LEU A 271 23.40 1.11 5.29
C LEU A 271 24.16 2.42 5.11
N ASP A 272 25.43 2.35 4.68
CA ASP A 272 26.23 3.53 4.36
C ASP A 272 25.57 4.36 3.25
N ALA A 273 25.06 3.71 2.20
CA ALA A 273 24.34 4.36 1.11
C ALA A 273 22.99 4.94 1.56
N ALA A 274 22.27 4.27 2.44
CA ALA A 274 21.02 4.80 3.01
C ALA A 274 21.25 6.09 3.79
N VAL A 275 22.31 6.15 4.59
CA VAL A 275 22.74 7.37 5.30
C VAL A 275 23.20 8.45 4.34
N ALA A 276 23.98 8.10 3.31
CA ALA A 276 24.57 9.05 2.38
C ALA A 276 23.56 9.65 1.39
N TYR A 277 22.62 8.87 0.87
CA TYR A 277 21.79 9.24 -0.28
C TYR A 277 20.32 9.39 0.01
N LEU A 278 19.77 8.76 1.05
CA LEU A 278 18.37 8.95 1.42
C LEU A 278 18.18 10.21 2.26
N PRO A 279 17.01 10.87 2.14
CA PRO A 279 16.77 12.16 2.79
C PRO A 279 16.60 12.05 4.31
N ALA A 280 16.94 13.16 4.97
CA ALA A 280 16.47 13.47 6.32
C ALA A 280 15.06 14.08 6.27
N PRO A 281 14.32 14.15 7.38
CA PRO A 281 13.03 14.83 7.42
C PRO A 281 13.05 16.29 6.97
N THR A 282 14.20 16.95 7.03
CA THR A 282 14.41 18.32 6.56
C THR A 282 14.66 18.45 5.06
N ASP A 283 15.00 17.35 4.40
CA ASP A 283 15.31 17.33 2.95
C ASP A 283 14.07 17.11 2.09
N VAL A 284 12.98 16.61 2.70
CA VAL A 284 11.72 16.38 2.01
C VAL A 284 10.83 17.61 2.06
N PRO A 285 9.92 17.79 1.09
CA PRO A 285 8.97 18.91 1.13
C PRO A 285 8.18 18.95 2.44
N ALA A 286 7.90 20.15 2.92
CA ALA A 286 7.05 20.35 4.09
C ALA A 286 5.65 19.76 3.83
N ILE A 287 5.05 19.12 4.84
CA ILE A 287 3.74 18.51 4.66
C ILE A 287 2.66 19.58 4.57
N GLN A 288 1.75 19.38 3.64
CA GLN A 288 0.57 20.22 3.44
C GLN A 288 -0.63 19.63 4.18
N GLY A 289 -1.51 20.50 4.61
CA GLY A 289 -2.78 20.17 5.24
C GLY A 289 -3.77 21.31 5.06
N ILE A 290 -4.97 21.11 5.57
CA ILE A 290 -6.04 22.09 5.54
C ILE A 290 -6.54 22.38 6.96
N ARG A 291 -7.03 23.59 7.22
CA ARG A 291 -7.75 23.91 8.46
C ARG A 291 -9.16 23.30 8.38
N PRO A 292 -9.61 22.60 9.45
CA PRO A 292 -10.92 21.92 9.42
C PRO A 292 -12.11 22.84 9.14
N ASP A 293 -12.01 24.11 9.54
CA ASP A 293 -13.13 25.06 9.54
C ASP A 293 -13.12 26.05 8.37
N SER A 294 -12.09 26.09 7.54
CA SER A 294 -11.92 27.17 6.55
C SER A 294 -11.37 26.74 5.19
N ASP A 295 -11.05 25.47 4.99
CA ASP A 295 -10.35 24.96 3.80
C ASP A 295 -9.04 25.73 3.46
N GLU A 296 -8.50 26.47 4.43
CA GLU A 296 -7.24 27.20 4.31
C GLU A 296 -6.08 26.21 4.30
N GLU A 297 -5.23 26.29 3.28
CA GLU A 297 -4.03 25.49 3.19
C GLU A 297 -3.03 25.88 4.30
N VAL A 298 -2.50 24.90 4.98
CA VAL A 298 -1.49 25.04 6.04
C VAL A 298 -0.31 24.17 5.72
N VAL A 299 0.89 24.74 5.86
CA VAL A 299 2.15 24.01 5.68
C VAL A 299 2.80 23.79 7.04
N ARG A 300 3.33 22.58 7.26
CA ARG A 300 4.09 22.21 8.46
C ARG A 300 5.49 21.78 8.05
N HIS A 301 6.49 22.48 8.59
CA HIS A 301 7.89 22.13 8.39
C HIS A 301 8.38 21.17 9.47
N SER A 302 9.36 20.34 9.14
CA SER A 302 10.01 19.48 10.13
C SER A 302 10.85 20.32 11.11
N SER A 303 10.20 20.80 12.15
CA SER A 303 10.80 21.65 13.20
C SER A 303 10.14 21.37 14.55
N ASP A 304 10.94 21.30 15.59
CA ASP A 304 10.47 21.14 16.97
C ASP A 304 9.75 22.41 17.50
N ASP A 305 9.99 23.57 16.89
CA ASP A 305 9.44 24.87 17.31
C ASP A 305 8.06 25.15 16.68
N GLU A 306 7.62 24.39 15.71
CA GLU A 306 6.28 24.51 15.12
C GLU A 306 5.21 23.82 15.99
N PRO A 307 3.91 24.16 15.81
CA PRO A 307 2.82 23.47 16.46
C PRO A 307 2.85 21.97 16.13
N PHE A 308 2.53 21.14 17.12
CA PHE A 308 2.52 19.70 16.95
C PHE A 308 1.54 19.26 15.85
N SER A 309 2.03 18.42 14.94
CA SER A 309 1.20 17.67 13.99
C SER A 309 1.79 16.31 13.71
N ALA A 310 0.93 15.30 13.63
CA ALA A 310 1.30 13.92 13.37
C ALA A 310 0.19 13.18 12.59
N LEU A 311 0.58 12.15 11.85
CA LEU A 311 -0.32 11.27 11.14
C LEU A 311 -0.29 9.88 11.77
N ALA A 312 -1.45 9.37 12.20
CA ALA A 312 -1.62 8.00 12.65
C ALA A 312 -1.70 7.09 11.42
N PHE A 313 -0.66 6.32 11.17
CA PHE A 313 -0.59 5.49 9.96
C PHE A 313 -0.89 4.02 10.19
N LYS A 314 -0.90 3.56 11.45
CA LYS A 314 -1.22 2.19 11.82
C LYS A 314 -1.82 2.12 13.21
N VAL A 315 -2.87 1.34 13.34
CA VAL A 315 -3.47 0.96 14.62
C VAL A 315 -3.40 -0.55 14.75
N MET A 316 -3.06 -1.06 15.92
CA MET A 316 -3.08 -2.48 16.24
C MET A 316 -3.58 -2.73 17.67
N THR A 317 -4.13 -3.90 17.88
CA THR A 317 -4.50 -4.36 19.22
C THR A 317 -3.38 -5.23 19.81
N ASP A 318 -2.82 -4.78 20.91
CA ASP A 318 -1.79 -5.51 21.64
C ASP A 318 -2.38 -6.18 22.87
N PRO A 319 -2.04 -7.46 23.15
CA PRO A 319 -2.61 -8.22 24.29
C PRO A 319 -2.32 -7.61 25.66
N PHE A 320 -1.21 -6.86 25.79
CA PHE A 320 -0.72 -6.34 27.08
C PHE A 320 -1.05 -4.89 27.32
N VAL A 321 -0.98 -4.05 26.27
CA VAL A 321 -1.18 -2.59 26.37
C VAL A 321 -2.49 -2.11 25.77
N GLY A 322 -3.23 -2.99 25.10
CA GLY A 322 -4.47 -2.65 24.42
C GLY A 322 -4.22 -1.98 23.07
N LYS A 323 -4.98 -0.94 22.75
CA LYS A 323 -4.87 -0.22 21.48
C LYS A 323 -3.55 0.55 21.40
N LEU A 324 -2.77 0.24 20.39
CA LEU A 324 -1.48 0.86 20.08
C LEU A 324 -1.60 1.59 18.75
N THR A 325 -1.33 2.90 18.76
CA THR A 325 -1.41 3.75 17.57
C THR A 325 -0.03 4.21 17.16
N PHE A 326 0.44 3.77 15.99
CA PHE A 326 1.69 4.23 15.39
C PHE A 326 1.46 5.53 14.66
N PHE A 327 2.32 6.49 14.88
CA PHE A 327 2.22 7.80 14.26
C PHE A 327 3.59 8.36 13.89
N ARG A 328 3.61 9.17 12.84
CA ARG A 328 4.75 10.00 12.47
C ARG A 328 4.51 11.43 12.88
N VAL A 329 5.47 12.03 13.57
CA VAL A 329 5.47 13.45 13.90
C VAL A 329 6.05 14.23 12.73
N TYR A 330 5.28 15.16 12.19
CA TYR A 330 5.74 16.05 11.11
C TYR A 330 6.26 17.38 11.65
N SER A 331 5.68 17.89 12.71
CA SER A 331 6.11 19.14 13.35
C SER A 331 5.88 19.10 14.85
N GLY A 332 6.63 19.91 15.58
CA GLY A 332 6.48 20.09 17.02
C GLY A 332 6.95 18.91 17.87
N ILE A 333 6.59 18.96 19.14
CA ILE A 333 6.96 17.96 20.16
C ILE A 333 5.70 17.47 20.84
N LEU A 334 5.60 16.16 21.05
CA LEU A 334 4.55 15.53 21.83
C LEU A 334 5.11 14.95 23.13
N GLN A 335 4.46 15.29 24.24
CA GLN A 335 4.82 14.79 25.59
C GLN A 335 3.87 13.68 26.01
N SER A 336 4.40 12.66 26.65
CA SER A 336 3.64 11.60 27.32
C SER A 336 2.72 12.21 28.38
N GLY A 337 1.48 11.73 28.45
CA GLY A 337 0.47 12.24 29.39
C GLY A 337 -0.26 13.51 28.94
N SER A 338 0.14 14.14 27.83
CA SER A 338 -0.48 15.34 27.28
C SER A 338 -1.78 15.06 26.51
N TYR A 339 -2.43 16.12 26.05
CA TYR A 339 -3.61 16.05 25.22
C TYR A 339 -3.29 16.45 23.78
N VAL A 340 -4.00 15.84 22.85
CA VAL A 340 -3.96 16.16 21.42
C VAL A 340 -5.37 16.28 20.88
N GLN A 341 -5.52 17.03 19.80
CA GLN A 341 -6.75 17.06 19.03
C GLN A 341 -6.65 16.07 17.86
N ASN A 342 -7.57 15.12 17.78
CA ASN A 342 -7.83 14.38 16.57
C ASN A 342 -8.68 15.26 15.66
N SER A 343 -8.04 15.97 14.74
CA SER A 343 -8.71 16.94 13.86
C SER A 343 -9.59 16.29 12.82
N SER A 344 -9.27 15.07 12.39
CA SER A 344 -10.09 14.28 11.44
C SER A 344 -11.47 13.94 12.00
N LYS A 345 -11.57 13.76 13.34
CA LYS A 345 -12.83 13.40 14.03
C LYS A 345 -13.37 14.52 14.93
N GLY A 346 -12.65 15.62 15.05
CA GLY A 346 -13.04 16.72 15.95
C GLY A 346 -13.00 16.37 17.43
N LYS A 347 -12.21 15.36 17.85
CA LYS A 347 -12.18 14.85 19.23
C LYS A 347 -10.85 15.14 19.92
N ARG A 348 -10.95 15.54 21.19
CA ARG A 348 -9.79 15.66 22.07
C ARG A 348 -9.46 14.32 22.71
N GLU A 349 -8.20 13.91 22.64
CA GLU A 349 -7.74 12.63 23.21
C GLU A 349 -6.52 12.82 24.12
N ARG A 350 -6.38 11.96 25.10
CA ARG A 350 -5.23 11.95 25.97
C ARG A 350 -4.22 10.89 25.54
N VAL A 351 -2.99 11.32 25.31
CA VAL A 351 -1.86 10.41 25.08
C VAL A 351 -1.45 9.83 26.42
N GLY A 352 -1.62 8.55 26.64
CA GLY A 352 -1.24 7.90 27.88
C GLY A 352 0.28 7.76 27.99
N ARG A 353 0.85 6.86 27.22
CA ARG A 353 2.29 6.61 27.13
C ARG A 353 2.74 6.69 25.68
N ILE A 354 3.98 7.11 25.46
CA ILE A 354 4.64 7.07 24.18
C ILE A 354 5.71 6.01 24.23
N LEU A 355 5.71 5.12 23.22
CA LEU A 355 6.61 3.99 23.11
C LEU A 355 7.48 4.13 21.88
N GLN A 356 8.78 3.91 22.04
CA GLN A 356 9.70 3.69 20.96
C GLN A 356 9.90 2.20 20.75
N MET A 357 9.82 1.77 19.50
CA MET A 357 9.93 0.37 19.15
C MET A 357 11.38 0.02 18.80
N HIS A 358 11.87 -1.06 19.38
CA HIS A 358 13.20 -1.61 19.14
C HIS A 358 13.07 -3.12 18.88
N ALA A 359 12.85 -3.51 17.63
CA ALA A 359 12.56 -4.90 17.29
C ALA A 359 11.42 -5.45 18.18
N ASN A 360 11.71 -6.42 19.04
CA ASN A 360 10.73 -7.02 19.97
C ASN A 360 10.61 -6.30 21.33
N SER A 361 11.39 -5.25 21.57
CA SER A 361 11.34 -4.50 22.82
C SER A 361 10.66 -3.16 22.63
N ARG A 362 10.06 -2.65 23.70
CA ARG A 362 9.38 -1.35 23.75
C ARG A 362 10.02 -0.52 24.84
N GLU A 363 10.42 0.68 24.51
CA GLU A 363 10.96 1.65 25.46
C GLU A 363 9.96 2.77 25.64
N GLU A 364 9.60 3.07 26.88
CA GLU A 364 8.75 4.22 27.19
C GLU A 364 9.57 5.49 27.16
N ILE A 365 9.14 6.45 26.33
CA ILE A 365 9.79 7.74 26.18
C ILE A 365 8.90 8.87 26.67
N ALA A 366 9.52 9.89 27.27
CA ALA A 366 8.79 11.05 27.79
C ALA A 366 8.29 11.99 26.69
N GLU A 367 9.04 12.12 25.61
CA GLU A 367 8.80 13.06 24.53
C GLU A 367 9.17 12.43 23.20
N VAL A 368 8.45 12.82 22.14
CA VAL A 368 8.78 12.51 20.74
C VAL A 368 8.82 13.81 19.93
N PHE A 369 9.76 13.89 19.01
CA PHE A 369 10.13 15.10 18.30
C PHE A 369 9.70 15.06 16.83
N ALA A 370 9.70 16.22 16.17
CA ALA A 370 9.47 16.32 14.73
C ALA A 370 10.37 15.35 13.94
N GLY A 371 9.86 14.72 12.90
CA GLY A 371 10.57 13.73 12.08
C GLY A 371 10.68 12.34 12.68
N ASP A 372 10.23 12.11 13.92
CA ASP A 372 10.28 10.78 14.56
C ASP A 372 9.02 9.96 14.30
N ILE A 373 9.18 8.64 14.43
CA ILE A 373 8.11 7.65 14.41
C ILE A 373 8.04 7.01 15.80
N ALA A 374 6.85 6.97 16.38
CA ALA A 374 6.60 6.39 17.68
C ALA A 374 5.22 5.73 17.73
N ALA A 375 4.92 5.08 18.86
CA ALA A 375 3.61 4.53 19.12
C ALA A 375 3.01 5.14 20.39
N ALA A 376 1.71 5.38 20.40
CA ALA A 376 0.98 5.88 21.55
C ALA A 376 0.00 4.84 22.11
N VAL A 377 -0.09 4.80 23.43
CA VAL A 377 -1.11 4.07 24.16
C VAL A 377 -2.12 5.06 24.74
N GLY A 378 -3.41 4.74 24.66
CA GLY A 378 -4.45 5.55 25.27
C GLY A 378 -5.32 6.35 24.31
N LEU A 379 -4.99 6.38 23.02
CA LEU A 379 -5.81 6.98 21.98
C LEU A 379 -6.98 6.03 21.66
N LYS A 380 -8.19 6.39 22.10
CA LYS A 380 -9.36 5.50 22.01
C LYS A 380 -10.09 5.62 20.68
N ASP A 381 -10.27 6.85 20.21
CA ASP A 381 -11.05 7.18 19.03
C ASP A 381 -10.22 7.27 17.73
N THR A 382 -8.89 7.39 17.85
CA THR A 382 -7.98 7.51 16.70
C THR A 382 -7.95 6.23 15.87
N SER A 383 -8.12 6.38 14.57
CA SER A 383 -8.02 5.31 13.55
C SER A 383 -6.86 5.57 12.61
N THR A 384 -6.52 4.59 11.78
CA THR A 384 -5.53 4.74 10.72
C THR A 384 -5.96 5.84 9.74
N GLY A 385 -5.04 6.77 9.43
CA GLY A 385 -5.29 7.93 8.57
C GLY A 385 -5.69 9.20 9.31
N ASP A 386 -5.98 9.14 10.62
CA ASP A 386 -6.34 10.32 11.39
C ASP A 386 -5.14 11.23 11.66
N THR A 387 -5.40 12.53 11.67
CA THR A 387 -4.41 13.56 12.06
C THR A 387 -4.53 13.88 13.53
N LEU A 388 -3.39 13.90 14.22
CA LEU A 388 -3.25 14.36 15.58
C LEU A 388 -2.49 15.70 15.57
N CYS A 389 -3.02 16.72 16.23
CA CYS A 389 -2.40 18.04 16.21
C CYS A 389 -2.56 18.78 17.55
N ASP A 390 -1.93 19.95 17.63
CA ASP A 390 -2.09 20.88 18.74
C ASP A 390 -3.56 21.37 18.83
N GLU A 391 -4.08 21.48 20.07
CA GLU A 391 -5.48 21.90 20.31
C GLU A 391 -5.75 23.35 19.84
N LYS A 392 -4.73 24.18 19.75
CA LYS A 392 -4.86 25.61 19.41
C LYS A 392 -4.57 25.92 17.95
N ASP A 393 -3.92 25.01 17.25
CA ASP A 393 -3.55 25.18 15.85
C ASP A 393 -3.91 23.92 15.04
N LEU A 394 -5.19 23.87 14.69
CA LEU A 394 -5.79 22.71 14.03
C LEU A 394 -5.34 22.59 12.58
N VAL A 395 -5.00 21.37 12.18
CA VAL A 395 -4.69 21.01 10.82
C VAL A 395 -5.19 19.58 10.55
N ILE A 396 -5.73 19.34 9.37
CA ILE A 396 -5.94 18.00 8.82
C ILE A 396 -4.88 17.80 7.74
N LEU A 397 -3.96 16.89 8.00
CA LEU A 397 -2.97 16.49 7.01
C LEU A 397 -3.68 15.69 5.90
N GLU A 398 -3.06 15.61 4.74
CA GLU A 398 -3.60 14.87 3.61
C GLU A 398 -4.05 13.46 4.04
N SER A 399 -5.29 13.11 3.71
CA SER A 399 -5.88 11.81 4.06
C SER A 399 -5.31 10.68 3.21
N MET A 400 -5.22 9.49 3.80
CA MET A 400 -4.93 8.27 3.06
C MET A 400 -6.20 7.78 2.35
N GLU A 401 -6.09 7.48 1.06
CA GLU A 401 -7.13 6.80 0.32
C GLU A 401 -6.91 5.27 0.39
N PHE A 402 -7.98 4.53 0.62
CA PHE A 402 -7.90 3.08 0.72
C PHE A 402 -8.76 2.45 -0.38
N PRO A 403 -8.24 1.42 -1.09
CA PRO A 403 -9.00 0.72 -2.10
C PRO A 403 -10.18 -0.04 -1.49
N GLU A 404 -11.25 -0.15 -2.25
CA GLU A 404 -12.41 -0.94 -1.85
C GLU A 404 -12.10 -2.45 -1.94
N PRO A 405 -12.67 -3.26 -1.02
CA PRO A 405 -12.52 -4.70 -1.05
C PRO A 405 -13.02 -5.32 -2.36
N VAL A 406 -12.37 -6.39 -2.81
CA VAL A 406 -12.70 -7.07 -4.07
C VAL A 406 -13.26 -8.49 -3.89
N ILE A 407 -13.13 -9.08 -2.71
CA ILE A 407 -13.61 -10.42 -2.38
C ILE A 407 -14.36 -10.41 -1.05
N SER A 408 -15.36 -11.29 -0.93
CA SER A 408 -16.17 -11.42 0.28
C SER A 408 -16.34 -12.90 0.68
N LEU A 409 -16.45 -13.14 1.99
CA LEU A 409 -16.77 -14.44 2.59
C LEU A 409 -17.94 -14.28 3.56
N SER A 410 -18.78 -15.30 3.67
CA SER A 410 -19.70 -15.38 4.80
C SER A 410 -19.02 -16.04 6.00
N VAL A 411 -19.26 -15.51 7.18
CA VAL A 411 -18.73 -16.03 8.44
C VAL A 411 -19.87 -16.25 9.42
N GLU A 412 -20.00 -17.47 9.93
CA GLU A 412 -21.05 -17.83 10.89
C GLU A 412 -20.43 -18.35 12.19
N PRO A 413 -20.78 -17.77 13.34
CA PRO A 413 -20.27 -18.26 14.62
C PRO A 413 -20.81 -19.67 14.91
N LYS A 414 -19.98 -20.57 15.43
CA LYS A 414 -20.40 -21.93 15.76
C LYS A 414 -21.30 -22.02 16.99
N SER A 415 -21.24 -21.02 17.87
CA SER A 415 -22.06 -20.95 19.08
C SER A 415 -22.56 -19.53 19.35
N LYS A 416 -23.58 -19.40 20.20
CA LYS A 416 -24.09 -18.10 20.63
C LYS A 416 -23.03 -17.30 21.42
N ALA A 417 -22.15 -17.98 22.16
CA ALA A 417 -21.04 -17.34 22.86
C ALA A 417 -19.98 -16.78 21.90
N ASP A 418 -19.80 -17.41 20.74
CA ASP A 418 -18.88 -16.94 19.69
C ASP A 418 -19.44 -15.73 18.94
N GLN A 419 -20.76 -15.55 18.90
CA GLN A 419 -21.41 -14.43 18.21
C GLN A 419 -21.00 -13.08 18.82
N ASP A 420 -21.05 -12.95 20.15
CA ASP A 420 -20.67 -11.71 20.83
C ASP A 420 -19.18 -11.42 20.67
N LYS A 421 -18.36 -12.46 20.80
CA LYS A 421 -16.90 -12.36 20.57
C LYS A 421 -16.57 -12.00 19.12
N MET A 422 -17.28 -12.59 18.17
CA MET A 422 -17.11 -12.30 16.73
C MET A 422 -17.37 -10.84 16.43
N GLY A 423 -18.46 -10.26 16.93
CA GLY A 423 -18.76 -8.84 16.75
C GLY A 423 -17.63 -7.94 17.28
N GLN A 424 -17.11 -8.24 18.46
CA GLN A 424 -15.97 -7.51 19.03
C GLN A 424 -14.67 -7.70 18.23
N ALA A 425 -14.40 -8.91 17.77
CA ALA A 425 -13.23 -9.22 16.97
C ALA A 425 -13.28 -8.47 15.62
N LEU A 426 -14.42 -8.53 14.93
CA LEU A 426 -14.61 -7.84 13.64
C LEU A 426 -14.49 -6.32 13.78
N ALA A 427 -15.04 -5.73 14.82
CA ALA A 427 -14.90 -4.29 15.08
C ALA A 427 -13.43 -3.88 15.27
N LYS A 428 -12.65 -4.65 16.04
CA LYS A 428 -11.22 -4.39 16.24
C LYS A 428 -10.41 -4.56 14.96
N LEU A 429 -10.68 -5.61 14.19
CA LEU A 429 -10.01 -5.85 12.92
C LEU A 429 -10.29 -4.74 11.89
N GLN A 430 -11.53 -4.20 11.87
CA GLN A 430 -11.86 -3.04 11.03
C GLN A 430 -11.18 -1.74 11.49
N GLU A 431 -10.92 -1.56 12.80
CA GLU A 431 -10.13 -0.43 13.29
C GLU A 431 -8.65 -0.52 12.87
N GLU A 432 -8.12 -1.73 12.81
CA GLU A 432 -6.73 -1.99 12.41
C GLU A 432 -6.53 -1.87 10.89
N ASP A 433 -7.48 -2.39 10.13
CA ASP A 433 -7.39 -2.51 8.68
C ASP A 433 -8.59 -1.82 7.99
N PRO A 434 -8.40 -0.62 7.42
CA PRO A 434 -9.46 0.12 6.74
C PRO A 434 -9.90 -0.51 5.40
N THR A 435 -9.19 -1.50 4.86
CA THR A 435 -9.62 -2.26 3.68
C THR A 435 -10.44 -3.50 4.01
N PHE A 436 -10.50 -3.84 5.29
CA PHE A 436 -11.38 -4.88 5.78
C PHE A 436 -12.76 -4.31 6.12
N ARG A 437 -13.80 -4.91 5.59
CA ARG A 437 -15.19 -4.57 5.86
C ARG A 437 -15.92 -5.76 6.45
N ALA A 438 -16.78 -5.51 7.43
CA ALA A 438 -17.70 -6.51 7.96
C ALA A 438 -19.07 -5.90 8.12
N HIS A 439 -20.11 -6.59 7.64
CA HIS A 439 -21.49 -6.18 7.79
C HIS A 439 -22.39 -7.41 7.91
N THR A 440 -23.57 -7.22 8.48
CA THR A 440 -24.59 -8.27 8.50
C THR A 440 -25.53 -8.05 7.33
N ASP A 441 -25.66 -9.04 6.48
CA ASP A 441 -26.66 -9.06 5.42
C ASP A 441 -28.05 -9.11 6.02
N GLN A 442 -28.89 -8.14 5.69
CA GLN A 442 -30.22 -7.99 6.28
C GLN A 442 -31.22 -9.03 5.76
N GLU A 443 -31.01 -9.58 4.58
CA GLU A 443 -31.87 -10.58 3.96
C GLU A 443 -31.55 -11.99 4.48
N THR A 444 -30.27 -12.33 4.54
CA THR A 444 -29.82 -13.67 4.94
C THR A 444 -29.50 -13.79 6.42
N GLY A 445 -29.28 -12.66 7.11
CA GLY A 445 -28.80 -12.63 8.50
C GLY A 445 -27.36 -13.08 8.68
N GLN A 446 -26.64 -13.35 7.59
CA GLN A 446 -25.24 -13.77 7.61
C GLN A 446 -24.30 -12.58 7.84
N THR A 447 -23.20 -12.81 8.53
CA THR A 447 -22.12 -11.85 8.61
C THR A 447 -21.20 -12.04 7.40
N ILE A 448 -21.08 -10.99 6.60
CA ILE A 448 -20.20 -10.95 5.42
C ILE A 448 -18.96 -10.16 5.78
N ILE A 449 -17.80 -10.74 5.50
CA ILE A 449 -16.50 -10.06 5.59
C ILE A 449 -15.91 -9.87 4.20
N SER A 450 -15.32 -8.72 3.94
CA SER A 450 -14.77 -8.35 2.64
C SER A 450 -13.33 -7.86 2.78
N GLY A 451 -12.48 -8.18 1.80
CA GLY A 451 -11.06 -7.83 1.82
C GLY A 451 -10.42 -7.83 0.43
N MET A 452 -9.11 -7.65 0.39
CA MET A 452 -8.34 -7.44 -0.84
C MET A 452 -7.97 -8.74 -1.57
N GLY A 453 -8.08 -9.89 -0.94
CA GLY A 453 -7.74 -11.19 -1.54
C GLY A 453 -8.04 -12.36 -0.62
N GLU A 454 -7.91 -13.59 -1.15
CA GLU A 454 -8.16 -14.83 -0.41
C GLU A 454 -7.23 -14.95 0.81
N LEU A 455 -5.94 -14.67 0.63
CA LEU A 455 -4.95 -14.75 1.70
C LEU A 455 -5.23 -13.71 2.79
N HIS A 456 -5.64 -12.49 2.41
CA HIS A 456 -6.02 -11.44 3.35
C HIS A 456 -7.17 -11.91 4.27
N LEU A 457 -8.25 -12.41 3.70
CA LEU A 457 -9.40 -12.89 4.47
C LEU A 457 -9.08 -14.14 5.29
N ASP A 458 -8.27 -15.06 4.77
CA ASP A 458 -7.83 -16.28 5.46
C ASP A 458 -7.04 -15.93 6.73
N ILE A 459 -6.14 -14.95 6.63
CA ILE A 459 -5.37 -14.45 7.77
C ILE A 459 -6.27 -13.80 8.83
N LEU A 460 -7.23 -12.99 8.41
CA LEU A 460 -8.16 -12.34 9.34
C LEU A 460 -9.07 -13.36 10.06
N VAL A 461 -9.53 -14.38 9.36
CA VAL A 461 -10.30 -15.48 9.96
C VAL A 461 -9.45 -16.27 10.96
N ASP A 462 -8.20 -16.55 10.63
CA ASP A 462 -7.28 -17.25 11.52
C ASP A 462 -6.91 -16.38 12.74
N ARG A 463 -6.77 -15.06 12.57
CA ARG A 463 -6.62 -14.12 13.70
C ARG A 463 -7.84 -14.13 14.63
N MET A 464 -9.06 -14.15 14.07
CA MET A 464 -10.27 -14.29 14.90
C MET A 464 -10.20 -15.53 15.78
N ARG A 465 -9.73 -16.66 15.23
CA ARG A 465 -9.58 -17.91 15.99
C ARG A 465 -8.47 -17.84 17.04
N ARG A 466 -7.27 -17.40 16.68
CA ARG A 466 -6.09 -17.41 17.54
C ARG A 466 -6.09 -16.32 18.61
N GLU A 467 -6.35 -15.07 18.18
CA GLU A 467 -6.26 -13.90 19.07
C GLU A 467 -7.55 -13.69 19.87
N PHE A 468 -8.71 -13.81 19.22
CA PHE A 468 -10.00 -13.50 19.83
C PHE A 468 -10.77 -14.73 20.34
N LYS A 469 -10.23 -15.94 20.10
CA LYS A 469 -10.86 -17.21 20.50
C LYS A 469 -12.30 -17.35 19.98
N VAL A 470 -12.52 -16.95 18.73
CA VAL A 470 -13.78 -17.09 17.99
C VAL A 470 -13.71 -18.29 17.08
N ASP A 471 -14.61 -19.24 17.23
CA ASP A 471 -14.76 -20.35 16.30
C ASP A 471 -15.93 -20.10 15.35
N ALA A 472 -15.67 -20.10 14.06
CA ALA A 472 -16.64 -19.75 13.02
C ALA A 472 -16.54 -20.68 11.81
N ASN A 473 -17.66 -20.88 11.13
CA ASN A 473 -17.71 -21.51 9.82
C ASN A 473 -17.54 -20.43 8.76
N VAL A 474 -16.72 -20.71 7.76
CA VAL A 474 -16.43 -19.80 6.65
C VAL A 474 -17.08 -20.34 5.38
N GLY A 475 -17.85 -19.49 4.71
CA GLY A 475 -18.46 -19.82 3.44
C GLY A 475 -17.49 -19.75 2.26
N ALA A 476 -17.95 -20.12 1.07
CA ALA A 476 -17.13 -20.02 -0.14
C ALA A 476 -16.86 -18.57 -0.53
N PRO A 477 -15.67 -18.28 -1.11
CA PRO A 477 -15.35 -16.95 -1.62
C PRO A 477 -16.37 -16.48 -2.67
N GLN A 478 -16.74 -15.22 -2.58
CA GLN A 478 -17.60 -14.55 -3.56
C GLN A 478 -16.94 -13.27 -4.04
N VAL A 479 -17.07 -13.01 -5.32
CA VAL A 479 -16.53 -11.79 -5.95
C VAL A 479 -17.43 -10.61 -5.63
N SER A 480 -16.85 -9.49 -5.26
CA SER A 480 -17.57 -8.22 -5.08
C SER A 480 -17.73 -7.55 -6.45
N TYR A 481 -18.85 -7.87 -7.11
CA TYR A 481 -19.24 -7.22 -8.34
C TYR A 481 -19.60 -5.74 -8.09
N ARG A 482 -19.64 -4.96 -9.17
CA ARG A 482 -20.12 -3.58 -9.19
C ARG A 482 -21.10 -3.40 -10.34
N GLU A 483 -21.87 -2.33 -10.30
CA GLU A 483 -22.76 -1.94 -11.37
C GLU A 483 -22.36 -0.56 -11.91
N THR A 484 -22.69 -0.28 -13.16
CA THR A 484 -22.52 1.06 -13.74
C THR A 484 -23.52 1.30 -14.84
N PHE A 485 -23.74 2.56 -15.22
CA PHE A 485 -24.56 2.94 -16.36
C PHE A 485 -23.73 3.07 -17.62
N ARG A 486 -24.32 2.71 -18.78
CA ARG A 486 -23.69 2.87 -20.10
C ARG A 486 -24.33 3.95 -20.95
N SER A 487 -25.50 4.46 -20.56
CA SER A 487 -26.18 5.55 -21.26
C SER A 487 -26.78 6.57 -20.29
N SER A 488 -26.95 7.79 -20.79
CA SER A 488 -27.55 8.89 -20.05
C SER A 488 -29.05 8.91 -20.21
N ALA A 489 -29.77 9.27 -19.16
CA ALA A 489 -31.21 9.50 -19.24
C ALA A 489 -31.69 10.48 -18.18
N GLN A 490 -32.78 11.16 -18.51
CA GLN A 490 -33.55 12.00 -17.60
C GLN A 490 -34.68 11.17 -16.99
N VAL A 491 -34.76 11.15 -15.68
CA VAL A 491 -35.64 10.24 -14.94
C VAL A 491 -36.39 10.99 -13.85
N GLU A 492 -37.69 10.70 -13.75
CA GLU A 492 -38.56 11.19 -12.68
C GLU A 492 -38.52 10.24 -11.47
N GLY A 493 -38.43 10.83 -10.29
CA GLY A 493 -38.69 10.16 -9.02
C GLY A 493 -39.79 10.90 -8.26
N LYS A 494 -40.92 10.25 -8.03
CA LYS A 494 -42.07 10.85 -7.36
C LYS A 494 -42.60 9.94 -6.26
N PHE A 495 -42.54 10.43 -5.05
CA PHE A 495 -43.08 9.75 -3.88
C PHE A 495 -44.27 10.53 -3.29
N VAL A 496 -45.43 9.89 -3.27
CA VAL A 496 -46.65 10.44 -2.70
C VAL A 496 -47.28 9.39 -1.79
N ARG A 497 -47.47 9.73 -0.54
CA ARG A 497 -48.19 8.88 0.42
C ARG A 497 -49.17 9.71 1.24
N GLN A 498 -50.43 9.33 1.22
CA GLN A 498 -51.45 9.88 2.10
C GLN A 498 -51.99 8.80 3.03
N SER A 499 -51.85 9.00 4.34
CA SER A 499 -52.40 8.12 5.36
C SER A 499 -53.01 8.96 6.47
N GLY A 500 -54.31 9.20 6.42
CA GLY A 500 -55.17 9.68 7.53
C GLY A 500 -54.61 10.81 8.41
N GLY A 501 -53.88 11.77 7.87
CA GLY A 501 -53.19 12.86 8.56
C GLY A 501 -52.26 13.63 7.63
N ARG A 502 -51.13 14.15 8.12
CA ARG A 502 -50.11 14.81 7.30
C ARG A 502 -49.54 13.82 6.28
N GLY A 503 -49.66 14.13 4.99
CA GLY A 503 -49.13 13.31 3.90
C GLY A 503 -47.59 13.38 3.77
N GLN A 504 -47.05 12.66 2.79
CA GLN A 504 -45.65 12.75 2.39
C GLN A 504 -45.58 13.00 0.87
N PHE A 505 -44.79 13.99 0.45
CA PHE A 505 -44.63 14.35 -0.94
C PHE A 505 -43.18 14.70 -1.25
N GLY A 506 -42.60 14.02 -2.21
CA GLY A 506 -41.29 14.33 -2.78
C GLY A 506 -41.30 14.08 -4.29
N HIS A 507 -40.77 15.03 -5.07
CA HIS A 507 -40.76 14.92 -6.53
C HIS A 507 -39.51 15.55 -7.08
N VAL A 508 -38.72 14.76 -7.83
CA VAL A 508 -37.46 15.17 -8.42
C VAL A 508 -37.30 14.68 -9.86
N TRP A 509 -36.63 15.47 -10.67
CA TRP A 509 -36.16 15.08 -11.96
C TRP A 509 -34.62 15.08 -11.94
N ILE A 510 -34.02 13.94 -12.26
CA ILE A 510 -32.58 13.73 -12.21
C ILE A 510 -32.09 13.20 -13.55
N GLU A 511 -31.06 13.83 -14.07
CA GLU A 511 -30.33 13.34 -15.22
C GLU A 511 -29.14 12.49 -14.72
N PHE A 512 -29.17 11.20 -15.04
CA PHE A 512 -28.08 10.29 -14.76
C PHE A 512 -27.19 10.17 -16.01
N THR A 513 -25.89 10.28 -15.80
CA THR A 513 -24.88 10.18 -16.86
C THR A 513 -23.73 9.28 -16.39
N PRO A 514 -23.19 8.39 -17.24
CA PRO A 514 -21.97 7.67 -16.91
C PRO A 514 -20.85 8.65 -16.58
N ASN A 515 -20.08 8.35 -15.53
CA ASN A 515 -18.87 9.09 -15.18
C ASN A 515 -17.64 8.38 -15.77
N GLU A 516 -16.49 9.04 -15.74
CA GLU A 516 -15.21 8.43 -16.06
C GLU A 516 -14.88 7.33 -15.06
N GLU A 517 -14.22 6.29 -15.52
CA GLU A 517 -13.81 5.16 -14.69
C GLU A 517 -12.97 5.60 -13.49
N GLY A 518 -13.35 5.15 -12.30
CA GLY A 518 -12.67 5.49 -11.05
C GLY A 518 -13.03 6.86 -10.45
N LYS A 519 -13.87 7.67 -11.11
CA LYS A 519 -14.31 8.98 -10.57
C LYS A 519 -15.40 8.88 -9.50
N GLY A 520 -16.03 7.72 -9.38
CA GLY A 520 -17.08 7.49 -8.41
C GLY A 520 -18.36 8.28 -8.67
N PHE A 521 -19.06 8.60 -7.59
CA PHE A 521 -20.33 9.31 -7.65
C PHE A 521 -20.16 10.83 -7.54
N GLU A 522 -20.71 11.56 -8.51
CA GLU A 522 -20.77 13.02 -8.51
C GLU A 522 -22.23 13.49 -8.47
N PHE A 523 -22.52 14.43 -7.59
CA PHE A 523 -23.84 15.06 -7.49
C PHE A 523 -23.75 16.54 -7.92
N GLU A 524 -24.61 16.94 -8.87
CA GLU A 524 -24.74 18.33 -9.34
C GLU A 524 -26.12 18.86 -9.00
N ASN A 525 -26.17 20.00 -8.31
CA ASN A 525 -27.40 20.72 -8.09
C ASN A 525 -27.58 21.79 -9.17
N ALA A 526 -28.54 21.59 -10.06
CA ALA A 526 -28.89 22.51 -11.14
C ALA A 526 -30.31 23.08 -11.00
N ILE A 527 -30.87 23.09 -9.79
CA ILE A 527 -32.22 23.64 -9.52
C ILE A 527 -32.24 25.14 -9.75
N VAL A 528 -33.21 25.59 -10.53
CA VAL A 528 -33.50 27.01 -10.79
C VAL A 528 -34.90 27.35 -10.29
N GLY A 529 -35.08 28.55 -9.74
CA GLY A 529 -36.38 29.06 -9.34
C GLY A 529 -36.96 28.43 -8.06
N GLY A 530 -36.19 27.60 -7.33
CA GLY A 530 -36.63 27.05 -6.05
C GLY A 530 -37.71 25.98 -6.15
N VAL A 531 -37.83 25.31 -7.28
CA VAL A 531 -38.80 24.22 -7.53
C VAL A 531 -38.64 23.05 -6.56
N VAL A 532 -37.38 22.84 -6.09
CA VAL A 532 -37.03 22.02 -4.95
C VAL A 532 -36.42 22.95 -3.90
N PRO A 533 -36.98 23.09 -2.69
CA PRO A 533 -36.42 23.89 -1.62
C PRO A 533 -35.00 23.48 -1.26
N ARG A 534 -34.12 24.44 -0.99
CA ARG A 534 -32.71 24.20 -0.69
C ARG A 534 -32.47 23.23 0.46
N GLU A 535 -33.36 23.24 1.44
CA GLU A 535 -33.32 22.38 2.61
C GLU A 535 -33.47 20.89 2.28
N TYR A 536 -34.12 20.53 1.15
CA TYR A 536 -34.35 19.14 0.73
C TYR A 536 -33.28 18.61 -0.24
N ILE A 537 -32.41 19.47 -0.79
CA ILE A 537 -31.39 19.05 -1.74
C ILE A 537 -30.37 18.08 -1.10
N PRO A 538 -29.88 18.31 0.15
CA PRO A 538 -29.04 17.33 0.82
C PRO A 538 -29.71 15.97 1.03
N ALA A 539 -31.02 15.95 1.26
CA ALA A 539 -31.81 14.72 1.39
C ALA A 539 -31.87 13.94 0.07
N VAL A 540 -31.95 14.64 -1.07
CA VAL A 540 -31.90 14.03 -2.40
C VAL A 540 -30.54 13.36 -2.62
N GLU A 541 -29.44 14.06 -2.35
CA GLU A 541 -28.10 13.51 -2.46
C GLU A 541 -27.89 12.30 -1.55
N ALA A 542 -28.30 12.39 -0.28
CA ALA A 542 -28.22 11.28 0.67
C ALA A 542 -29.05 10.07 0.20
N GLY A 543 -30.25 10.31 -0.33
CA GLY A 543 -31.08 9.25 -0.89
C GLY A 543 -30.49 8.57 -2.10
N LEU A 544 -29.77 9.30 -2.95
CA LEU A 544 -29.04 8.72 -4.07
C LEU A 544 -27.85 7.88 -3.57
N ARG A 545 -27.04 8.37 -2.64
CA ARG A 545 -25.91 7.63 -2.08
C ARG A 545 -26.35 6.31 -1.45
N ASP A 546 -27.37 6.32 -0.61
CA ASP A 546 -27.90 5.11 0.01
C ASP A 546 -28.45 4.11 -1.05
N ALA A 547 -29.05 4.62 -2.12
CA ALA A 547 -29.59 3.78 -3.19
C ALA A 547 -28.48 3.21 -4.11
N LEU A 548 -27.41 3.95 -4.32
CA LEU A 548 -26.24 3.50 -5.09
C LEU A 548 -25.57 2.31 -4.43
N ASP A 549 -25.44 2.31 -3.10
CA ASP A 549 -24.82 1.21 -2.34
C ASP A 549 -25.58 -0.12 -2.49
N ASN A 550 -26.89 -0.05 -2.71
CA ASN A 550 -27.75 -1.22 -2.91
C ASN A 550 -27.89 -1.64 -4.37
N GLY A 551 -27.33 -0.88 -5.30
CA GLY A 551 -27.40 -1.15 -6.74
C GLY A 551 -28.83 -1.12 -7.31
N VAL A 552 -28.92 -1.41 -8.60
CA VAL A 552 -30.21 -1.36 -9.34
C VAL A 552 -30.47 -2.61 -10.18
N LEU A 553 -29.44 -3.41 -10.46
CA LEU A 553 -29.48 -4.55 -11.38
C LEU A 553 -29.48 -5.89 -10.63
N ALA A 554 -28.50 -6.10 -9.78
CA ALA A 554 -28.24 -7.34 -9.06
C ALA A 554 -27.95 -7.14 -7.56
N GLY A 555 -28.09 -5.91 -7.04
CA GLY A 555 -27.84 -5.59 -5.63
C GLY A 555 -26.38 -5.27 -5.31
N TYR A 556 -25.54 -5.02 -6.31
CA TYR A 556 -24.17 -4.59 -6.11
C TYR A 556 -24.02 -3.07 -6.20
N PRO A 557 -23.06 -2.46 -5.51
CA PRO A 557 -22.87 -1.02 -5.55
C PRO A 557 -22.74 -0.48 -6.97
N LEU A 558 -23.49 0.60 -7.27
CA LEU A 558 -23.45 1.32 -8.54
C LEU A 558 -22.35 2.39 -8.45
N ILE A 559 -21.36 2.33 -9.35
CA ILE A 559 -20.20 3.20 -9.37
C ILE A 559 -20.13 4.03 -10.66
N ASP A 560 -19.31 5.09 -10.64
CA ASP A 560 -18.99 5.93 -11.79
C ASP A 560 -20.25 6.52 -12.46
N VAL A 561 -21.05 7.24 -11.68
CA VAL A 561 -22.31 7.86 -12.09
C VAL A 561 -22.35 9.32 -11.68
N LYS A 562 -22.74 10.19 -12.61
CA LYS A 562 -23.11 11.57 -12.32
C LYS A 562 -24.62 11.70 -12.22
N ALA A 563 -25.08 12.36 -11.18
CA ALA A 563 -26.49 12.67 -10.97
C ALA A 563 -26.68 14.19 -10.93
N LYS A 564 -27.43 14.73 -11.88
CA LYS A 564 -27.76 16.14 -11.94
C LYS A 564 -29.22 16.35 -11.61
N LEU A 565 -29.48 16.94 -10.44
CA LEU A 565 -30.82 17.34 -10.03
C LEU A 565 -31.16 18.67 -10.72
N TYR A 566 -32.11 18.67 -11.67
CA TYR A 566 -32.39 19.86 -12.49
C TYR A 566 -33.84 20.36 -12.39
N ASP A 567 -34.79 19.53 -11.94
CA ASP A 567 -36.18 19.92 -11.76
C ASP A 567 -36.87 19.12 -10.66
N GLY A 568 -38.06 19.50 -10.29
CA GLY A 568 -38.87 18.83 -9.29
C GLY A 568 -40.10 19.67 -8.87
N SER A 569 -40.75 19.23 -7.84
CA SER A 569 -41.84 20.01 -7.18
C SER A 569 -41.95 19.65 -5.71
N TYR A 570 -42.53 20.51 -4.94
CA TYR A 570 -42.81 20.28 -3.53
C TYR A 570 -44.26 20.64 -3.16
N HIS A 571 -44.67 20.20 -2.00
CA HIS A 571 -45.97 20.53 -1.44
C HIS A 571 -45.79 21.22 -0.08
N ASP A 572 -46.38 22.41 0.11
CA ASP A 572 -46.12 23.25 1.30
C ASP A 572 -46.33 22.56 2.65
N VAL A 573 -47.25 21.57 2.71
CA VAL A 573 -47.61 20.86 3.95
C VAL A 573 -46.98 19.46 4.04
N ASP A 574 -46.91 18.73 2.91
CA ASP A 574 -46.62 17.29 2.89
C ASP A 574 -45.15 17.00 2.50
N SER A 575 -44.39 17.99 2.05
CA SER A 575 -42.97 17.79 1.74
C SER A 575 -42.12 17.74 3.00
N ASN A 576 -41.16 16.80 3.02
CA ASN A 576 -40.18 16.63 4.06
C ASN A 576 -38.92 15.93 3.51
N GLU A 577 -37.84 15.95 4.27
CA GLU A 577 -36.55 15.35 3.86
C GLU A 577 -36.67 13.87 3.51
N MET A 578 -37.41 13.10 4.29
CA MET A 578 -37.61 11.66 4.04
C MET A 578 -38.35 11.40 2.71
N ALA A 579 -39.31 12.20 2.35
CA ALA A 579 -40.04 12.06 1.09
C ALA A 579 -39.13 12.34 -0.11
N PHE A 580 -38.25 13.34 -0.02
CA PHE A 580 -37.27 13.63 -1.07
C PHE A 580 -36.18 12.57 -1.16
N LYS A 581 -35.76 12.04 -0.01
CA LYS A 581 -34.80 10.91 0.03
C LYS A 581 -35.38 9.68 -0.70
N ILE A 582 -36.65 9.34 -0.45
CA ILE A 582 -37.33 8.23 -1.12
C ILE A 582 -37.54 8.55 -2.60
N ALA A 583 -37.93 9.77 -2.97
CA ALA A 583 -38.12 10.17 -4.36
C ALA A 583 -36.81 10.04 -5.17
N ALA A 584 -35.67 10.42 -4.59
CA ALA A 584 -34.36 10.23 -5.19
C ALA A 584 -34.03 8.75 -5.43
N SER A 585 -34.28 7.89 -4.45
CA SER A 585 -34.13 6.43 -4.59
C SER A 585 -35.01 5.86 -5.68
N MET A 586 -36.25 6.34 -5.79
CA MET A 586 -37.18 5.94 -6.87
C MET A 586 -36.69 6.39 -8.24
N ALA A 587 -36.12 7.59 -8.35
CA ALA A 587 -35.52 8.06 -9.60
C ALA A 587 -34.39 7.14 -10.07
N LEU A 588 -33.50 6.75 -9.15
CA LEU A 588 -32.42 5.81 -9.47
C LEU A 588 -32.96 4.45 -9.94
N LYS A 589 -33.97 3.90 -9.27
CA LYS A 589 -34.62 2.65 -9.68
C LYS A 589 -35.26 2.76 -11.06
N ASN A 590 -35.89 3.89 -11.37
CA ASN A 590 -36.50 4.15 -12.69
C ASN A 590 -35.43 4.33 -13.80
N ALA A 591 -34.21 4.67 -13.44
CA ALA A 591 -33.08 4.78 -14.39
C ALA A 591 -32.68 3.43 -14.99
N VAL A 592 -32.95 2.30 -14.34
CA VAL A 592 -32.59 0.95 -14.82
C VAL A 592 -33.06 0.70 -16.25
N SER A 593 -34.29 1.05 -16.57
CA SER A 593 -34.85 0.82 -17.92
C SER A 593 -34.31 1.76 -19.00
N LYS A 594 -33.61 2.84 -18.63
CA LYS A 594 -33.22 3.90 -19.54
C LYS A 594 -31.68 4.09 -19.64
N CYS A 595 -30.95 3.79 -18.58
CA CYS A 595 -29.51 4.04 -18.50
C CYS A 595 -28.64 2.83 -18.84
N ASN A 596 -29.22 1.74 -19.30
CA ASN A 596 -28.52 0.50 -19.68
C ASN A 596 -27.48 0.06 -18.62
N PRO A 597 -27.92 -0.35 -17.42
CA PRO A 597 -27.01 -0.79 -16.38
C PRO A 597 -26.32 -2.09 -16.76
N VAL A 598 -25.05 -2.19 -16.44
CA VAL A 598 -24.20 -3.40 -16.65
C VAL A 598 -23.51 -3.80 -15.37
N LEU A 599 -23.21 -5.10 -15.27
CA LEU A 599 -22.45 -5.67 -14.18
C LEU A 599 -20.95 -5.60 -14.49
N LEU A 600 -20.15 -5.22 -13.50
CA LEU A 600 -18.70 -5.15 -13.58
C LEU A 600 -18.08 -6.20 -12.66
N GLU A 601 -17.00 -6.81 -13.12
CA GLU A 601 -16.17 -7.75 -12.35
C GLU A 601 -14.75 -7.24 -12.18
N PRO A 602 -14.08 -7.56 -11.06
CA PRO A 602 -12.67 -7.20 -10.88
C PRO A 602 -11.80 -8.08 -11.77
N VAL A 603 -10.87 -7.45 -12.47
CA VAL A 603 -9.86 -8.08 -13.33
C VAL A 603 -8.50 -7.96 -12.66
N MET A 604 -7.80 -9.09 -12.60
CA MET A 604 -6.48 -9.20 -11.99
C MET A 604 -5.39 -9.20 -13.06
N LYS A 605 -4.33 -8.44 -12.83
CA LYS A 605 -3.07 -8.58 -13.56
C LYS A 605 -2.32 -9.76 -12.97
N VAL A 606 -2.16 -10.81 -13.76
CA VAL A 606 -1.55 -12.08 -13.36
C VAL A 606 -0.20 -12.25 -14.06
N GLU A 607 0.82 -12.61 -13.32
CA GLU A 607 2.10 -13.06 -13.86
C GLU A 607 2.35 -14.49 -13.41
N VAL A 608 2.62 -15.39 -14.35
CA VAL A 608 2.95 -16.78 -14.08
C VAL A 608 4.36 -17.06 -14.54
N VAL A 609 5.17 -17.62 -13.66
CA VAL A 609 6.56 -18.01 -13.93
C VAL A 609 6.65 -19.52 -13.89
N MET A 610 7.15 -20.12 -14.97
CA MET A 610 7.26 -21.57 -15.09
C MET A 610 8.44 -21.95 -16.00
N PRO A 611 8.95 -23.20 -15.91
CA PRO A 611 9.84 -23.76 -16.94
C PRO A 611 9.18 -23.79 -18.32
N GLU A 612 9.96 -23.63 -19.38
CA GLU A 612 9.48 -23.55 -20.77
C GLU A 612 8.60 -24.73 -21.19
N GLU A 613 8.90 -25.92 -20.70
CA GLU A 613 8.14 -27.16 -21.00
C GLU A 613 6.66 -27.09 -20.60
N TYR A 614 6.26 -26.23 -19.66
CA TYR A 614 4.88 -26.06 -19.20
C TYR A 614 4.17 -24.83 -19.81
N LEU A 615 4.84 -24.08 -20.67
CA LEU A 615 4.29 -22.84 -21.23
C LEU A 615 2.95 -23.05 -21.93
N GLY A 616 2.85 -24.11 -22.75
CA GLY A 616 1.62 -24.44 -23.48
C GLY A 616 0.44 -24.75 -22.57
N ASP A 617 0.66 -25.53 -21.51
CA ASP A 617 -0.37 -25.92 -20.54
C ASP A 617 -0.84 -24.69 -19.73
N VAL A 618 0.08 -23.85 -19.29
CA VAL A 618 -0.24 -22.62 -18.57
C VAL A 618 -1.00 -21.63 -19.43
N MET A 619 -0.58 -21.43 -20.68
CA MET A 619 -1.28 -20.56 -21.64
C MET A 619 -2.71 -21.06 -21.92
N GLY A 620 -2.86 -22.35 -22.14
CA GLY A 620 -4.18 -22.98 -22.33
C GLY A 620 -5.08 -22.82 -21.11
N ASN A 621 -4.52 -22.99 -19.92
CA ASN A 621 -5.26 -22.82 -18.66
C ASN A 621 -5.70 -21.38 -18.44
N ILE A 622 -4.81 -20.39 -18.62
CA ILE A 622 -5.14 -18.96 -18.50
C ILE A 622 -6.25 -18.59 -19.49
N THR A 623 -6.15 -19.03 -20.75
CA THR A 623 -7.16 -18.77 -21.78
C THR A 623 -8.51 -19.40 -21.42
N SER A 624 -8.52 -20.62 -20.87
CA SER A 624 -9.76 -21.27 -20.42
C SER A 624 -10.44 -20.54 -19.27
N ARG A 625 -9.70 -19.74 -18.52
CA ARG A 625 -10.16 -18.87 -17.43
C ARG A 625 -10.54 -17.46 -17.88
N ARG A 626 -10.89 -17.28 -19.15
CA ARG A 626 -11.19 -15.97 -19.75
C ARG A 626 -10.02 -14.99 -19.68
N GLY A 627 -8.80 -15.47 -19.47
CA GLY A 627 -7.61 -14.66 -19.40
C GLY A 627 -7.18 -14.14 -20.76
N ARG A 628 -6.77 -12.88 -20.82
CA ARG A 628 -6.14 -12.26 -21.99
C ARG A 628 -4.65 -12.18 -21.74
N VAL A 629 -3.88 -12.94 -22.52
CA VAL A 629 -2.42 -12.87 -22.44
C VAL A 629 -1.94 -11.57 -23.08
N GLU A 630 -1.19 -10.78 -22.33
CA GLU A 630 -0.65 -9.49 -22.78
C GLU A 630 0.79 -9.60 -23.24
N GLY A 631 1.55 -10.53 -22.69
CA GLY A 631 2.95 -10.70 -23.04
C GLY A 631 3.56 -11.98 -22.50
N MET A 632 4.66 -12.35 -23.11
CA MET A 632 5.51 -13.47 -22.70
C MET A 632 6.96 -13.03 -22.79
N GLU A 633 7.77 -13.45 -21.85
CA GLU A 633 9.20 -13.20 -21.87
C GLU A 633 9.99 -14.39 -21.31
N ALA A 634 11.20 -14.58 -21.80
CA ALA A 634 12.15 -15.53 -21.22
C ALA A 634 12.90 -14.84 -20.07
N ARG A 635 12.97 -15.49 -18.91
CA ARG A 635 13.69 -15.00 -17.73
C ARG A 635 14.64 -16.12 -17.26
N GLY A 636 15.89 -16.07 -17.74
CA GLY A 636 16.83 -17.17 -17.51
C GLY A 636 16.34 -18.48 -18.09
N ASN A 637 16.18 -19.51 -17.24
CA ASN A 637 15.64 -20.82 -17.63
C ASN A 637 14.11 -20.92 -17.45
N ALA A 638 13.44 -19.82 -17.13
CA ALA A 638 11.99 -19.78 -16.95
C ALA A 638 11.33 -18.93 -18.04
N GLN A 639 10.05 -19.21 -18.26
CA GLN A 639 9.14 -18.38 -19.06
C GLN A 639 8.19 -17.63 -18.12
N VAL A 640 7.89 -16.43 -18.49
CA VAL A 640 6.95 -15.57 -17.77
C VAL A 640 5.78 -15.24 -18.68
N VAL A 641 4.57 -15.50 -18.22
CA VAL A 641 3.32 -15.16 -18.92
C VAL A 641 2.61 -14.09 -18.12
N ARG A 642 2.29 -12.98 -18.77
CA ARG A 642 1.46 -11.91 -18.21
C ARG A 642 0.08 -11.94 -18.83
N ALA A 643 -0.96 -11.87 -18.00
CA ALA A 643 -2.33 -11.90 -18.46
C ALA A 643 -3.25 -11.07 -17.56
N MET A 644 -4.36 -10.59 -18.14
CA MET A 644 -5.50 -10.06 -17.42
C MET A 644 -6.56 -11.15 -17.28
N VAL A 645 -6.90 -11.49 -16.04
CA VAL A 645 -7.83 -12.59 -15.74
C VAL A 645 -8.88 -12.11 -14.73
N PRO A 646 -10.18 -12.37 -14.96
CA PRO A 646 -11.21 -12.08 -13.97
C PRO A 646 -10.96 -12.81 -12.66
N LEU A 647 -11.15 -12.13 -11.53
CA LEU A 647 -10.91 -12.71 -10.20
C LEU A 647 -11.72 -13.98 -9.95
N SER A 648 -12.98 -14.02 -10.43
CA SER A 648 -13.85 -15.18 -10.32
C SER A 648 -13.26 -16.47 -10.90
N GLU A 649 -12.39 -16.35 -11.87
CA GLU A 649 -11.71 -17.48 -12.55
C GLU A 649 -10.40 -17.90 -11.88
N MET A 650 -9.89 -17.07 -10.94
CA MET A 650 -8.62 -17.30 -10.27
C MET A 650 -8.73 -18.17 -9.00
N PHE A 651 -9.94 -18.37 -8.48
CA PHE A 651 -10.12 -19.25 -7.33
C PHE A 651 -9.61 -20.68 -7.61
N GLY A 652 -8.79 -21.19 -6.71
CA GLY A 652 -8.17 -22.51 -6.85
C GLY A 652 -7.05 -22.59 -7.91
N TYR A 653 -6.65 -21.48 -8.53
CA TYR A 653 -5.61 -21.47 -9.55
C TYR A 653 -4.25 -21.97 -9.03
N ALA A 654 -3.88 -21.67 -7.79
CA ALA A 654 -2.64 -22.15 -7.17
C ALA A 654 -2.52 -23.68 -7.24
N THR A 655 -3.60 -24.39 -6.91
CA THR A 655 -3.65 -25.86 -6.98
C THR A 655 -3.54 -26.37 -8.42
N THR A 656 -4.25 -25.73 -9.35
CA THR A 656 -4.19 -26.07 -10.78
C THR A 656 -2.78 -25.87 -11.33
N LEU A 657 -2.15 -24.72 -11.05
CA LEU A 657 -0.80 -24.41 -11.51
C LEU A 657 0.23 -25.42 -10.96
N ARG A 658 0.18 -25.71 -9.66
CA ARG A 658 1.07 -26.70 -9.04
C ARG A 658 0.92 -28.08 -9.68
N SER A 659 -0.30 -28.53 -9.94
CA SER A 659 -0.56 -29.81 -10.59
C SER A 659 -0.03 -29.85 -12.02
N SER A 660 -0.27 -28.82 -12.81
CA SER A 660 0.15 -28.75 -14.23
C SER A 660 1.64 -28.56 -14.42
N THR A 661 2.33 -27.97 -13.45
CA THR A 661 3.78 -27.65 -13.51
C THR A 661 4.64 -28.52 -12.59
N GLN A 662 4.07 -29.59 -12.02
CA GLN A 662 4.77 -30.46 -11.05
C GLN A 662 5.38 -29.67 -9.85
N GLY A 663 4.69 -28.62 -9.42
CA GLY A 663 5.13 -27.75 -8.32
C GLY A 663 6.16 -26.70 -8.69
N ARG A 664 6.58 -26.63 -9.96
CA ARG A 664 7.65 -25.69 -10.41
C ARG A 664 7.12 -24.35 -10.91
N GLY A 665 5.82 -24.21 -11.10
CA GLY A 665 5.18 -22.95 -11.47
C GLY A 665 4.81 -22.11 -10.24
N THR A 666 5.04 -20.81 -10.34
CA THR A 666 4.59 -19.81 -9.35
C THR A 666 3.78 -18.74 -10.06
N PHE A 667 2.88 -18.08 -9.34
CA PHE A 667 2.15 -16.95 -9.87
C PHE A 667 1.98 -15.86 -8.82
N SER A 668 1.80 -14.65 -9.31
CA SER A 668 1.33 -13.52 -8.54
C SER A 668 0.15 -12.87 -9.27
N MET A 669 -0.75 -12.24 -8.54
CA MET A 669 -1.84 -11.46 -9.10
C MET A 669 -2.08 -10.20 -8.28
N VAL A 670 -2.46 -9.11 -8.98
CA VAL A 670 -2.77 -7.81 -8.41
C VAL A 670 -4.07 -7.33 -9.03
N PHE A 671 -4.96 -6.72 -8.23
CA PHE A 671 -6.13 -6.04 -8.78
C PHE A 671 -5.68 -4.94 -9.74
N ASP A 672 -6.28 -4.88 -10.92
CA ASP A 672 -5.98 -3.87 -11.92
C ASP A 672 -7.16 -2.91 -12.15
N HIS A 673 -8.31 -3.43 -12.60
CA HIS A 673 -9.49 -2.63 -12.88
C HIS A 673 -10.78 -3.47 -12.82
N TYR A 674 -11.92 -2.79 -12.94
CA TYR A 674 -13.22 -3.42 -13.18
C TYR A 674 -13.53 -3.46 -14.67
N GLU A 675 -14.04 -4.57 -15.17
CA GLU A 675 -14.45 -4.77 -16.56
C GLU A 675 -15.87 -5.32 -16.64
N GLU A 676 -16.57 -5.04 -17.75
CA GLU A 676 -17.94 -5.51 -17.96
C GLU A 676 -18.00 -7.04 -18.04
N VAL A 677 -18.89 -7.64 -17.26
CA VAL A 677 -19.14 -9.08 -17.27
C VAL A 677 -19.82 -9.47 -18.57
N PRO A 678 -19.37 -10.55 -19.26
CA PRO A 678 -20.05 -11.08 -20.44
C PRO A 678 -21.54 -11.34 -20.17
N LYS A 679 -22.40 -11.00 -21.13
CA LYS A 679 -23.86 -11.00 -20.95
C LYS A 679 -24.41 -12.32 -20.42
N SER A 680 -23.91 -13.47 -20.90
CA SER A 680 -24.35 -14.79 -20.45
C SER A 680 -24.09 -15.03 -18.96
N ILE A 681 -22.91 -14.61 -18.49
CA ILE A 681 -22.50 -14.75 -17.08
C ILE A 681 -23.24 -13.73 -16.23
N SER A 682 -23.39 -12.49 -16.72
CA SER A 682 -24.14 -11.44 -16.05
C SER A 682 -25.60 -11.86 -15.81
N ASP A 683 -26.25 -12.43 -16.80
CA ASP A 683 -27.63 -12.91 -16.67
C ASP A 683 -27.77 -14.00 -15.60
N ASP A 684 -26.82 -14.92 -15.50
CA ASP A 684 -26.81 -15.96 -14.47
C ASP A 684 -26.60 -15.39 -13.06
N ILE A 685 -25.69 -14.42 -12.91
CA ILE A 685 -25.43 -13.73 -11.63
C ILE A 685 -26.69 -12.97 -11.19
N ILE A 686 -27.33 -12.25 -12.11
CA ILE A 686 -28.54 -11.47 -11.83
C ILE A 686 -29.68 -12.37 -11.37
N LYS A 687 -29.91 -13.49 -12.07
CA LYS A 687 -30.93 -14.48 -11.69
C LYS A 687 -30.66 -15.06 -10.32
N LYS A 688 -29.44 -15.48 -10.06
CA LYS A 688 -29.02 -16.06 -8.78
C LYS A 688 -29.29 -15.08 -7.62
N ASN A 689 -28.97 -13.80 -7.81
CA ASN A 689 -29.15 -12.78 -6.76
C ASN A 689 -30.61 -12.36 -6.58
N LYS A 690 -31.45 -12.49 -7.62
CA LYS A 690 -32.90 -12.23 -7.51
C LYS A 690 -33.69 -13.43 -6.99
N GLY A 691 -33.03 -14.58 -6.78
CA GLY A 691 -33.68 -15.79 -6.28
C GLY A 691 -34.55 -16.50 -7.32
N GLU A 692 -34.28 -16.30 -8.63
CA GLU A 692 -34.98 -16.89 -9.77
C GLU A 692 -34.26 -18.16 -10.29
#